data_342d84a47fee688f7cd22be783756d32
#
_entry.id   342d84a47fee688f7cd22be783756d32
#
_cell.length_a   1.000
_cell.length_b   1.000
_cell.length_c   1.000
_cell.angle_alpha   90.00
_cell.angle_beta   90.00
_cell.angle_gamma   90.00
#
_symmetry.space_group_name_H-M   'P 1'
#
loop_
_entity.id
_entity.type
_entity.pdbx_description
1 polymer ?
#
loop_
_entity_poly.entity_id
_entity_poly.type
_entity_poly.pdbx_seq_one_letter_code
_entity_poly.pdbx_strand_id
1 'polypeptide(L)'
;MAKLKIGDTPRRVEDARFLTGAGCYVDDMQLENMAHAVVLRSPHAHADIRAIDTAAAKAAPGVVAILTGNDLAGGGIGPLQPYEQVNVYSGEAFHFPTQYPLAQDRVRYVGDPVALVIAETQAQALDAAEQIDIDYAPLPAKTQIQDALDGGDPDDVCLNWSVGDRRATNVAFEAAAHVTRLDLRNHRIVTNSMEPRGGIGAFNPASGRYTLHISAQSLHMARDRVAETLGVDASHVRLIAPDVGGGFGVKNFMYPEMVLLCWAARVAGRPVKWINARSDGFVSDHQARDNNAHAELALDADGNFTALRVRSYGNLGAYLTGSMARIFTEQFVKLPGGPYRIPAIHVDVGAVYTNTVPTGVTRGPGFGEFANIMERLVDAAARESGRDPAEVRKQNLVGAAAMPFTNAVGAVMDSGHFAANVETAMTQARDGFEARRSASEAQGRIRGMGIGYHIKATFGAPEENIELRFEADDTVTFTTGTQAIGQGHETSFPQIISDLLGVPTENIHYRAGDTDLIPKGGGHGSSRATFMAGTAIHMASEHIKAKGKRIAAGMLEAAEADIEFRDGAFGVAGTDRAVDLMAVAAAARAADDPLDTLQEFTREHHTFPNGCHVAEVEIDPETGVVALARYTAVDDYGTMINPFLVSGQVHGAIAQGAGQALLEHAAYDSESGQLIAGSFMDYCMPRADDLPSFDLSFQGIPCTTNPLGVKGSGEAGAIAGFPAVANAVLDALRPYGVDRLDGPATPETVWRLIHKNSGAAE
;
A
#
# COMPACT_ATOMS: atom_id res chain seq x y z
N MET A 1 27.16 3.90 -24.86
CA MET A 1 26.08 2.99 -24.47
C MET A 1 24.73 3.56 -24.88
N ALA A 2 23.67 2.78 -24.94
CA ALA A 2 22.41 3.25 -25.51
C ALA A 2 21.66 4.18 -24.52
N LYS A 3 21.19 5.31 -25.01
CA LYS A 3 20.25 6.17 -24.28
C LYS A 3 18.91 5.42 -24.21
N LEU A 4 18.39 5.23 -23.01
CA LEU A 4 17.10 4.58 -22.80
C LEU A 4 15.96 5.58 -23.04
N LYS A 5 14.86 5.08 -23.58
CA LYS A 5 13.62 5.83 -23.80
C LYS A 5 12.48 5.30 -22.95
N ILE A 6 11.48 6.16 -22.71
CA ILE A 6 10.21 5.73 -22.13
C ILE A 6 9.62 4.65 -23.05
N GLY A 7 9.20 3.52 -22.43
CA GLY A 7 8.72 2.33 -23.14
C GLY A 7 9.74 1.23 -23.37
N ASP A 8 11.05 1.53 -23.24
CA ASP A 8 12.08 0.49 -23.25
C ASP A 8 11.95 -0.43 -22.02
N THR A 9 12.51 -1.63 -22.12
CA THR A 9 12.37 -2.70 -21.12
C THR A 9 13.70 -3.15 -20.51
N PRO A 10 14.56 -2.24 -20.01
CA PRO A 10 15.77 -2.68 -19.30
C PRO A 10 15.42 -3.45 -18.04
N ARG A 11 16.27 -4.41 -17.68
CA ARG A 11 16.19 -5.08 -16.37
C ARG A 11 16.58 -4.09 -15.26
N ARG A 12 16.14 -4.38 -14.04
CA ARG A 12 16.50 -3.58 -12.87
C ARG A 12 18.02 -3.54 -12.68
N VAL A 13 18.58 -2.34 -12.58
CA VAL A 13 20.02 -2.17 -12.35
C VAL A 13 20.42 -2.64 -10.94
N GLU A 14 19.52 -2.46 -9.97
CA GLU A 14 19.69 -2.87 -8.59
C GLU A 14 19.74 -4.40 -8.38
N ASP A 15 19.24 -5.21 -9.32
CA ASP A 15 19.27 -6.67 -9.23
C ASP A 15 20.69 -7.21 -9.12
N ALA A 16 21.66 -6.58 -9.78
CA ALA A 16 23.05 -7.03 -9.77
C ALA A 16 23.60 -7.06 -8.33
N ARG A 17 23.38 -6.00 -7.53
CA ARG A 17 23.86 -5.98 -6.14
C ARG A 17 23.08 -6.92 -5.23
N PHE A 18 21.77 -7.05 -5.42
CA PHE A 18 20.95 -7.95 -4.59
C PHE A 18 21.28 -9.42 -4.85
N LEU A 19 21.42 -9.83 -6.10
CA LEU A 19 21.70 -11.22 -6.47
C LEU A 19 23.12 -11.66 -6.13
N THR A 20 24.04 -10.74 -5.96
CA THR A 20 25.44 -11.02 -5.57
C THR A 20 25.69 -10.85 -4.06
N GLY A 21 24.66 -10.53 -3.27
CA GLY A 21 24.79 -10.33 -1.83
C GLY A 21 25.43 -8.99 -1.44
N ALA A 22 25.49 -8.02 -2.36
CA ALA A 22 26.02 -6.68 -2.08
C ALA A 22 24.94 -5.68 -1.64
N GLY A 23 23.67 -6.12 -1.48
CA GLY A 23 22.61 -5.35 -0.83
C GLY A 23 22.95 -5.11 0.65
N CYS A 24 22.47 -4.00 1.21
CA CYS A 24 22.70 -3.64 2.61
C CYS A 24 21.35 -3.27 3.25
N TYR A 25 20.75 -4.22 3.97
CA TYR A 25 19.53 -4.03 4.75
C TYR A 25 19.87 -3.58 6.17
N VAL A 26 18.89 -3.14 6.95
CA VAL A 26 19.14 -2.69 8.34
C VAL A 26 19.80 -3.77 9.18
N ASP A 27 19.46 -5.05 8.98
CA ASP A 27 20.07 -6.13 9.75
C ASP A 27 21.54 -6.39 9.39
N ASP A 28 21.97 -6.05 8.16
CA ASP A 28 23.38 -6.17 7.74
C ASP A 28 24.26 -5.07 8.36
N MET A 29 23.67 -3.96 8.80
CA MET A 29 24.43 -2.81 9.30
C MET A 29 25.03 -3.08 10.69
N GLN A 30 26.28 -2.66 10.85
CA GLN A 30 27.00 -2.67 12.12
C GLN A 30 27.59 -1.29 12.38
N LEU A 31 27.27 -0.70 13.52
CA LEU A 31 27.86 0.55 13.98
C LEU A 31 28.81 0.26 15.16
N GLU A 32 29.83 1.11 15.31
CA GLU A 32 30.81 0.94 16.39
C GLU A 32 30.13 1.01 17.77
N ASN A 33 30.52 0.11 18.68
CA ASN A 33 30.00 0.05 20.05
C ASN A 33 28.51 -0.09 20.18
N MET A 34 27.87 -0.78 19.24
CA MET A 34 26.38 -0.91 19.15
C MET A 34 25.84 -1.85 20.22
N ALA A 35 24.77 -1.45 20.91
CA ALA A 35 23.96 -2.31 21.77
C ALA A 35 22.75 -2.86 21.01
N HIS A 36 22.07 -3.84 21.61
CA HIS A 36 20.89 -4.48 21.05
C HIS A 36 19.68 -4.29 21.94
N ALA A 37 18.50 -4.15 21.33
CA ALA A 37 17.25 -4.00 22.05
C ALA A 37 16.27 -5.13 21.74
N VAL A 38 15.45 -5.46 22.72
CA VAL A 38 14.28 -6.36 22.61
C VAL A 38 13.09 -5.66 23.21
N VAL A 39 11.96 -5.69 22.49
CA VAL A 39 10.67 -5.16 22.96
C VAL A 39 9.91 -6.31 23.63
N LEU A 40 9.68 -6.20 24.94
CA LEU A 40 8.76 -7.09 25.64
C LEU A 40 7.31 -6.67 25.37
N ARG A 41 6.50 -7.62 24.89
CA ARG A 41 5.13 -7.39 24.46
C ARG A 41 4.12 -8.08 25.35
N SER A 42 2.93 -7.50 25.45
CA SER A 42 1.83 -8.09 26.21
C SER A 42 1.38 -9.44 25.63
N PRO A 43 1.21 -10.48 26.47
CA PRO A 43 0.52 -11.70 26.09
C PRO A 43 -1.00 -11.58 26.21
N HIS A 44 -1.54 -10.49 26.76
CA HIS A 44 -2.95 -10.25 26.96
C HIS A 44 -3.51 -9.29 25.89
N ALA A 45 -4.70 -9.62 25.40
CA ALA A 45 -5.43 -8.76 24.48
C ALA A 45 -6.00 -7.51 25.16
N HIS A 46 -6.39 -7.63 26.45
CA HIS A 46 -6.89 -6.52 27.24
C HIS A 46 -6.61 -6.80 28.73
N ALA A 47 -5.81 -5.96 29.36
CA ALA A 47 -5.51 -6.10 30.79
C ALA A 47 -5.00 -4.76 31.37
N ASP A 48 -5.34 -4.50 32.64
CA ASP A 48 -4.67 -3.46 33.41
C ASP A 48 -3.29 -3.95 33.87
N ILE A 49 -2.28 -3.08 33.82
CA ILE A 49 -0.95 -3.32 34.37
C ILE A 49 -0.95 -2.83 35.81
N ARG A 50 -0.84 -3.73 36.80
CA ARG A 50 -0.78 -3.39 38.20
C ARG A 50 0.62 -3.07 38.68
N ALA A 51 1.61 -3.82 38.19
CA ALA A 51 3.02 -3.63 38.50
C ALA A 51 3.92 -4.22 37.40
N ILE A 52 5.12 -3.66 37.27
CA ILE A 52 6.20 -4.20 36.44
C ILE A 52 7.44 -4.26 37.34
N ASP A 53 7.92 -5.46 37.66
CA ASP A 53 9.16 -5.68 38.37
C ASP A 53 10.31 -5.97 37.39
N THR A 54 11.26 -5.06 37.31
CA THR A 54 12.45 -5.16 36.45
C THR A 54 13.74 -5.44 37.23
N ALA A 55 13.66 -5.70 38.54
CA ALA A 55 14.85 -5.78 39.39
C ALA A 55 15.80 -6.94 39.01
N ALA A 56 15.24 -8.13 38.79
CA ALA A 56 16.02 -9.30 38.35
C ALA A 56 16.64 -9.06 36.96
N ALA A 57 15.85 -8.59 36.03
CA ALA A 57 16.28 -8.30 34.67
C ALA A 57 17.36 -7.22 34.61
N LYS A 58 17.28 -6.15 35.42
CA LYS A 58 18.34 -5.13 35.52
C LYS A 58 19.67 -5.65 36.07
N ALA A 59 19.61 -6.72 36.85
CA ALA A 59 20.82 -7.36 37.41
C ALA A 59 21.41 -8.44 36.47
N ALA A 60 20.75 -8.78 35.38
CA ALA A 60 21.18 -9.79 34.43
C ALA A 60 22.47 -9.35 33.67
N PRO A 61 23.36 -10.28 33.33
CA PRO A 61 24.62 -9.97 32.66
C PRO A 61 24.42 -9.26 31.32
N GLY A 62 25.17 -8.17 31.10
CA GLY A 62 25.19 -7.44 29.85
C GLY A 62 24.01 -6.49 29.64
N VAL A 63 23.10 -6.38 30.60
CA VAL A 63 21.98 -5.41 30.52
C VAL A 63 22.53 -4.00 30.72
N VAL A 64 22.18 -3.12 29.78
CA VAL A 64 22.57 -1.69 29.76
C VAL A 64 21.49 -0.84 30.41
N ALA A 65 20.23 -1.07 29.99
CA ALA A 65 19.06 -0.36 30.55
C ALA A 65 17.78 -1.15 30.27
N ILE A 66 16.76 -0.91 31.10
CA ILE A 66 15.38 -1.37 30.85
C ILE A 66 14.47 -0.15 31.00
N LEU A 67 13.66 0.11 29.98
CA LEU A 67 12.72 1.21 29.90
C LEU A 67 11.30 0.66 29.90
N THR A 68 10.41 1.29 30.68
CA THR A 68 8.98 0.95 30.82
C THR A 68 8.11 2.16 30.57
N GLY A 69 6.79 1.99 30.53
CA GLY A 69 5.84 3.08 30.42
C GLY A 69 6.01 4.15 31.52
N ASN A 70 6.51 3.78 32.70
CA ASN A 70 6.74 4.72 33.81
C ASN A 70 7.93 5.67 33.55
N ASP A 71 8.85 5.32 32.66
CA ASP A 71 10.02 6.10 32.35
C ASP A 71 9.79 7.17 31.27
N LEU A 72 8.67 7.10 30.54
CA LEU A 72 8.35 7.98 29.40
C LEU A 72 8.36 9.46 29.78
N ALA A 73 7.67 9.83 30.89
CA ALA A 73 7.57 11.21 31.34
C ALA A 73 8.95 11.78 31.71
N GLY A 74 9.76 11.00 32.45
CA GLY A 74 11.14 11.38 32.77
C GLY A 74 12.05 11.46 31.55
N GLY A 75 11.75 10.70 30.51
CA GLY A 75 12.42 10.73 29.20
C GLY A 75 11.98 11.87 28.29
N GLY A 76 10.91 12.60 28.62
CA GLY A 76 10.30 13.62 27.76
C GLY A 76 9.63 13.03 26.53
N ILE A 77 9.14 11.77 26.61
CA ILE A 77 8.51 11.06 25.51
C ILE A 77 6.99 11.24 25.59
N GLY A 78 6.41 11.80 24.54
CA GLY A 78 4.97 12.03 24.42
C GLY A 78 4.20 10.82 23.86
N PRO A 79 2.87 10.94 23.74
CA PRO A 79 2.05 9.94 23.06
C PRO A 79 2.25 9.98 21.54
N LEU A 80 2.03 8.84 20.90
CA LEU A 80 1.96 8.72 19.45
C LEU A 80 0.69 9.40 18.95
N GLN A 81 0.82 10.23 17.90
CA GLN A 81 -0.32 10.92 17.31
C GLN A 81 -0.69 10.32 15.96
N PRO A 82 -1.97 10.09 15.65
CA PRO A 82 -2.41 9.74 14.30
C PRO A 82 -2.12 10.90 13.34
N TYR A 83 -1.98 10.58 12.05
CA TYR A 83 -1.64 11.60 11.04
C TYR A 83 -2.79 12.58 10.80
N GLU A 84 -4.02 12.11 10.85
CA GLU A 84 -5.22 12.93 10.77
C GLU A 84 -6.02 12.78 12.07
N GLN A 85 -6.43 13.90 12.64
CA GLN A 85 -7.22 13.96 13.89
C GLN A 85 -8.62 14.51 13.67
N VAL A 86 -8.89 15.02 12.47
CA VAL A 86 -10.20 15.56 12.06
C VAL A 86 -10.58 15.08 10.67
N ASN A 87 -11.87 14.92 10.44
CA ASN A 87 -12.41 14.67 9.12
C ASN A 87 -12.30 15.97 8.30
N VAL A 88 -11.54 15.94 7.22
CA VAL A 88 -11.27 17.11 6.36
C VAL A 88 -12.52 17.66 5.66
N TYR A 89 -13.58 16.87 5.54
CA TYR A 89 -14.83 17.28 4.89
C TYR A 89 -15.88 17.84 5.86
N SER A 90 -15.99 17.28 7.07
CA SER A 90 -16.95 17.73 8.09
C SER A 90 -16.34 18.63 9.15
N GLY A 91 -15.02 18.58 9.36
CA GLY A 91 -14.32 19.26 10.45
C GLY A 91 -14.50 18.59 11.81
N GLU A 92 -15.19 17.44 11.88
CA GLU A 92 -15.39 16.70 13.12
C GLU A 92 -14.10 16.02 13.56
N ALA A 93 -13.80 16.08 14.86
CA ALA A 93 -12.66 15.38 15.43
C ALA A 93 -12.91 13.88 15.46
N PHE A 94 -11.89 13.09 15.14
CA PHE A 94 -11.92 11.65 15.36
C PHE A 94 -11.72 11.35 16.85
N HIS A 95 -12.49 10.40 17.36
CA HIS A 95 -12.22 9.87 18.70
C HIS A 95 -11.11 8.81 18.59
N PHE A 96 -10.10 8.85 19.46
CA PHE A 96 -9.06 7.83 19.50
C PHE A 96 -8.45 7.65 20.89
N PRO A 97 -8.19 6.41 21.32
CA PRO A 97 -7.48 6.15 22.57
C PRO A 97 -6.03 6.61 22.46
N THR A 98 -5.52 7.19 23.55
CA THR A 98 -4.12 7.62 23.63
C THR A 98 -3.19 6.41 23.55
N GLN A 99 -2.25 6.43 22.61
CA GLN A 99 -1.21 5.41 22.45
C GLN A 99 0.15 5.98 22.89
N TYR A 100 0.83 5.31 23.79
CA TYR A 100 2.22 5.58 24.14
C TYR A 100 3.16 4.58 23.49
N PRO A 101 4.45 4.91 23.29
CA PRO A 101 5.43 3.94 22.75
C PRO A 101 5.62 2.68 23.62
N LEU A 102 5.37 2.77 24.93
CA LEU A 102 5.27 1.68 25.89
C LEU A 102 3.99 1.85 26.70
N ALA A 103 3.24 0.78 26.89
CA ALA A 103 2.01 0.79 27.68
C ALA A 103 2.31 1.24 29.12
N GLN A 104 1.46 2.12 29.68
CA GLN A 104 1.57 2.62 31.04
C GLN A 104 0.69 1.82 32.02
N ASP A 105 -0.60 2.02 31.94
CA ASP A 105 -1.58 1.47 32.89
C ASP A 105 -2.37 0.28 32.34
N ARG A 106 -2.41 0.13 31.00
CA ARG A 106 -3.26 -0.87 30.32
C ARG A 106 -2.67 -1.29 28.98
N VAL A 107 -2.75 -2.58 28.69
CA VAL A 107 -2.52 -3.15 27.37
C VAL A 107 -3.86 -3.38 26.67
N ARG A 108 -3.89 -3.18 25.35
CA ARG A 108 -5.11 -3.17 24.55
C ARG A 108 -5.15 -4.22 23.45
N TYR A 109 -4.03 -4.90 23.19
CA TYR A 109 -3.94 -6.01 22.24
C TYR A 109 -2.76 -6.94 22.57
N VAL A 110 -2.83 -8.21 22.12
CA VAL A 110 -1.67 -9.12 22.19
C VAL A 110 -0.57 -8.58 21.28
N GLY A 111 0.57 -8.26 21.88
CA GLY A 111 1.68 -7.63 21.16
C GLY A 111 1.91 -6.15 21.50
N ASP A 112 1.07 -5.55 22.37
CA ASP A 112 1.25 -4.16 22.83
C ASP A 112 2.59 -4.02 23.55
N PRO A 113 3.48 -3.05 23.18
CA PRO A 113 4.80 -2.90 23.79
C PRO A 113 4.70 -2.49 25.27
N VAL A 114 5.36 -3.20 26.18
CA VAL A 114 5.32 -2.94 27.62
C VAL A 114 6.67 -2.50 28.17
N ALA A 115 7.77 -3.10 27.70
CA ALA A 115 9.11 -2.72 28.12
C ALA A 115 10.09 -2.83 26.95
N LEU A 116 11.17 -2.04 27.01
CA LEU A 116 12.33 -2.14 26.13
C LEU A 116 13.56 -2.53 26.94
N VAL A 117 14.14 -3.67 26.61
CA VAL A 117 15.39 -4.16 27.21
C VAL A 117 16.55 -3.85 26.29
N ILE A 118 17.58 -3.20 26.79
CA ILE A 118 18.80 -2.83 26.08
C ILE A 118 19.96 -3.60 26.69
N ALA A 119 20.72 -4.37 25.90
CA ALA A 119 21.86 -5.16 26.36
C ALA A 119 23.01 -5.15 25.33
N GLU A 120 24.16 -5.72 25.73
CA GLU A 120 25.36 -5.83 24.86
C GLU A 120 25.10 -6.71 23.64
N THR A 121 24.26 -7.73 23.77
CA THR A 121 23.89 -8.65 22.68
C THR A 121 22.38 -8.89 22.70
N GLN A 122 21.83 -9.29 21.55
CA GLN A 122 20.42 -9.66 21.41
C GLN A 122 20.04 -10.82 22.35
N ALA A 123 20.90 -11.84 22.48
CA ALA A 123 20.66 -12.96 23.37
C ALA A 123 20.53 -12.52 24.84
N GLN A 124 21.44 -11.64 25.32
CA GLN A 124 21.34 -11.09 26.67
C GLN A 124 20.08 -10.23 26.87
N ALA A 125 19.65 -9.50 25.83
CA ALA A 125 18.40 -8.73 25.90
C ALA A 125 17.17 -9.64 25.99
N LEU A 126 17.15 -10.77 25.28
CA LEU A 126 16.10 -11.78 25.36
C LEU A 126 16.07 -12.46 26.74
N ASP A 127 17.23 -12.94 27.22
CA ASP A 127 17.34 -13.59 28.55
C ASP A 127 16.88 -12.65 29.68
N ALA A 128 17.18 -11.35 29.56
CA ALA A 128 16.75 -10.35 30.54
C ALA A 128 15.25 -10.04 30.40
N ALA A 129 14.69 -10.00 29.19
CA ALA A 129 13.26 -9.77 28.99
C ALA A 129 12.41 -10.86 29.65
N GLU A 130 12.84 -12.12 29.65
CA GLU A 130 12.18 -13.24 30.34
C GLU A 130 12.18 -13.11 31.87
N GLN A 131 13.04 -12.27 32.45
CA GLN A 131 13.13 -12.04 33.88
C GLN A 131 12.29 -10.82 34.36
N ILE A 132 11.58 -10.17 33.47
CA ILE A 132 10.67 -9.08 33.83
C ILE A 132 9.34 -9.73 34.27
N ASP A 133 8.94 -9.46 35.51
CA ASP A 133 7.65 -9.93 36.04
C ASP A 133 6.60 -8.80 35.95
N ILE A 134 5.43 -9.12 35.36
CA ILE A 134 4.35 -8.17 35.16
C ILE A 134 3.05 -8.70 35.75
N ASP A 135 2.51 -7.98 36.73
CA ASP A 135 1.20 -8.30 37.31
C ASP A 135 0.09 -7.68 36.43
N TYR A 136 -0.57 -8.53 35.66
CA TYR A 136 -1.70 -8.16 34.83
C TYR A 136 -3.03 -8.47 35.52
N ALA A 137 -4.01 -7.59 35.35
CA ALA A 137 -5.41 -7.87 35.65
C ALA A 137 -6.20 -8.01 34.35
N PRO A 138 -6.42 -9.23 33.84
CA PRO A 138 -7.13 -9.44 32.59
C PRO A 138 -8.54 -8.84 32.58
N LEU A 139 -8.92 -8.27 31.45
CA LEU A 139 -10.23 -7.69 31.17
C LEU A 139 -10.86 -8.41 29.96
N PRO A 140 -12.19 -8.36 29.79
CA PRO A 140 -12.85 -8.88 28.60
C PRO A 140 -12.29 -8.26 27.33
N ALA A 141 -12.02 -9.08 26.32
CA ALA A 141 -11.53 -8.62 25.02
C ALA A 141 -12.66 -8.58 23.99
N LYS A 142 -12.67 -7.54 23.15
CA LYS A 142 -13.54 -7.41 21.97
C LYS A 142 -12.68 -7.66 20.74
N THR A 143 -13.03 -8.63 19.90
CA THR A 143 -12.23 -8.98 18.71
C THR A 143 -12.93 -8.72 17.38
N GLN A 144 -14.26 -8.65 17.41
CA GLN A 144 -15.11 -8.46 16.23
C GLN A 144 -15.70 -7.04 16.22
N ILE A 145 -15.97 -6.53 15.03
CA ILE A 145 -16.71 -5.26 14.84
C ILE A 145 -18.02 -5.27 15.60
N GLN A 146 -18.74 -6.41 15.57
CA GLN A 146 -20.04 -6.54 16.23
C GLN A 146 -19.93 -6.42 17.75
N ASP A 147 -18.87 -6.93 18.37
CA ASP A 147 -18.65 -6.82 19.83
C ASP A 147 -18.56 -5.36 20.27
N ALA A 148 -17.89 -4.52 19.46
CA ALA A 148 -17.77 -3.09 19.74
C ALA A 148 -19.10 -2.36 19.55
N LEU A 149 -19.87 -2.70 18.49
CA LEU A 149 -21.15 -2.07 18.20
C LEU A 149 -22.24 -2.47 19.25
N ASP A 150 -22.29 -3.73 19.63
CA ASP A 150 -23.27 -4.27 20.61
C ASP A 150 -22.96 -3.79 22.04
N GLY A 151 -21.70 -3.52 22.34
CA GLY A 151 -21.25 -2.97 23.62
C GLY A 151 -21.82 -1.57 23.90
N GLY A 152 -22.12 -0.80 22.86
CA GLY A 152 -22.73 0.53 22.95
C GLY A 152 -21.84 1.58 23.64
N ASP A 153 -20.55 1.28 23.85
CA ASP A 153 -19.58 2.22 24.42
C ASP A 153 -19.17 3.21 23.33
N PRO A 154 -19.43 4.52 23.52
CA PRO A 154 -19.02 5.54 22.56
C PRO A 154 -17.50 5.59 22.35
N ASP A 155 -16.70 5.14 23.33
CA ASP A 155 -15.24 5.09 23.24
C ASP A 155 -14.75 4.00 22.27
N ASP A 156 -15.60 3.03 21.92
CA ASP A 156 -15.30 2.04 20.89
C ASP A 156 -15.48 2.57 19.45
N VAL A 157 -16.06 3.76 19.27
CA VAL A 157 -16.35 4.31 17.94
C VAL A 157 -15.37 5.47 17.60
N CYS A 158 -14.56 5.27 16.56
CA CYS A 158 -13.66 6.31 16.04
C CYS A 158 -14.40 7.37 15.23
N LEU A 159 -15.26 6.93 14.31
CA LEU A 159 -15.99 7.79 13.40
C LEU A 159 -17.29 7.14 12.90
N ASN A 160 -18.25 8.02 12.54
CA ASN A 160 -19.36 7.71 11.64
C ASN A 160 -19.43 8.81 10.59
N TRP A 161 -19.45 8.44 9.32
CA TRP A 161 -19.35 9.36 8.20
C TRP A 161 -20.24 8.90 7.06
N SER A 162 -20.81 9.82 6.28
CA SER A 162 -21.58 9.46 5.09
C SER A 162 -21.27 10.37 3.91
N VAL A 163 -21.37 9.81 2.71
CA VAL A 163 -21.15 10.52 1.45
C VAL A 163 -22.22 10.16 0.41
N GLY A 164 -22.49 11.08 -0.50
CA GLY A 164 -23.48 10.91 -1.55
C GLY A 164 -24.87 11.45 -1.17
N ASP A 165 -25.87 11.16 -2.00
CA ASP A 165 -27.22 11.68 -1.85
C ASP A 165 -28.20 10.58 -1.38
N ARG A 166 -28.44 10.53 -0.06
CA ARG A 166 -29.38 9.56 0.56
C ARG A 166 -30.78 9.65 -0.02
N ARG A 167 -31.27 10.88 -0.29
CA ARG A 167 -32.63 11.08 -0.79
C ARG A 167 -32.79 10.58 -2.22
N ALA A 168 -31.90 10.98 -3.12
CA ALA A 168 -31.90 10.51 -4.50
C ALA A 168 -31.75 8.99 -4.57
N THR A 169 -30.87 8.41 -3.73
CA THR A 169 -30.67 6.97 -3.63
C THR A 169 -31.95 6.25 -3.20
N ASN A 170 -32.63 6.72 -2.14
CA ASN A 170 -33.90 6.12 -1.69
C ASN A 170 -34.98 6.14 -2.78
N VAL A 171 -35.17 7.27 -3.47
CA VAL A 171 -36.11 7.38 -4.59
C VAL A 171 -35.78 6.38 -5.70
N ALA A 172 -34.51 6.21 -6.04
CA ALA A 172 -34.09 5.26 -7.07
C ALA A 172 -34.35 3.80 -6.64
N PHE A 173 -34.12 3.47 -5.37
CA PHE A 173 -34.47 2.14 -4.83
C PHE A 173 -35.99 1.86 -4.85
N GLU A 174 -36.81 2.83 -4.53
CA GLU A 174 -38.27 2.69 -4.59
C GLU A 174 -38.78 2.44 -6.03
N ALA A 175 -38.08 2.98 -7.03
CA ALA A 175 -38.42 2.82 -8.45
C ALA A 175 -37.75 1.62 -9.12
N ALA A 176 -36.87 0.90 -8.43
CA ALA A 176 -36.09 -0.19 -9.01
C ALA A 176 -36.95 -1.37 -9.45
N ALA A 177 -36.66 -1.94 -10.60
CA ALA A 177 -37.25 -3.20 -11.06
C ALA A 177 -36.63 -4.42 -10.36
N HIS A 178 -35.36 -4.32 -9.97
CA HIS A 178 -34.63 -5.34 -9.25
C HIS A 178 -33.66 -4.72 -8.24
N VAL A 179 -33.47 -5.37 -7.09
CA VAL A 179 -32.53 -4.96 -6.06
C VAL A 179 -31.73 -6.16 -5.58
N THR A 180 -30.46 -6.18 -5.88
CA THR A 180 -29.50 -7.16 -5.33
C THR A 180 -28.95 -6.67 -4.00
N ARG A 181 -28.83 -7.59 -3.01
CA ARG A 181 -28.33 -7.31 -1.67
C ARG A 181 -27.29 -8.32 -1.27
N LEU A 182 -26.19 -7.86 -0.66
CA LEU A 182 -25.16 -8.70 -0.12
C LEU A 182 -24.68 -8.20 1.24
N ASP A 183 -24.49 -9.13 2.17
CA ASP A 183 -23.66 -8.95 3.34
C ASP A 183 -22.29 -9.55 3.05
N LEU A 184 -21.25 -8.77 3.24
CA LEU A 184 -19.88 -9.11 2.86
C LEU A 184 -18.92 -8.83 4.01
N ARG A 185 -17.88 -9.66 4.11
CA ARG A 185 -16.74 -9.43 4.98
C ARG A 185 -15.45 -9.40 4.15
N ASN A 186 -14.70 -8.31 4.26
CA ASN A 186 -13.30 -8.28 3.88
C ASN A 186 -12.49 -8.69 5.12
N HIS A 187 -12.11 -9.94 5.19
CA HIS A 187 -11.44 -10.50 6.37
C HIS A 187 -10.04 -9.93 6.56
N ARG A 188 -9.56 -9.99 7.79
CA ARG A 188 -8.27 -9.44 8.21
C ARG A 188 -7.11 -10.25 7.66
N ILE A 189 -6.06 -9.56 7.21
CA ILE A 189 -4.81 -10.13 6.72
C ILE A 189 -3.60 -9.44 7.36
N VAL A 190 -2.44 -10.12 7.32
CA VAL A 190 -1.15 -9.59 7.74
C VAL A 190 -0.30 -9.27 6.51
N THR A 191 0.22 -8.04 6.45
CA THR A 191 1.14 -7.66 5.37
C THR A 191 2.54 -8.17 5.70
N ASN A 192 2.94 -9.27 5.11
CA ASN A 192 4.24 -9.89 5.35
C ASN A 192 5.25 -9.46 4.28
N SER A 193 6.12 -8.46 4.58
CA SER A 193 7.31 -8.21 3.78
C SER A 193 8.40 -9.25 4.14
N MET A 194 9.25 -9.62 3.16
CA MET A 194 10.32 -10.61 3.40
C MET A 194 11.32 -10.11 4.44
N GLU A 195 11.73 -8.85 4.36
CA GLU A 195 12.48 -8.18 5.42
C GLU A 195 11.51 -7.79 6.55
N PRO A 196 11.69 -8.26 7.80
CA PRO A 196 10.97 -7.75 8.96
C PRO A 196 11.24 -6.27 9.18
N ARG A 197 10.45 -5.60 10.04
CA ARG A 197 10.79 -4.24 10.50
C ARG A 197 12.05 -4.27 11.34
N GLY A 198 12.85 -3.22 11.26
CA GLY A 198 14.08 -3.09 12.06
C GLY A 198 14.63 -1.68 11.96
N GLY A 199 15.48 -1.32 12.91
CA GLY A 199 16.14 -0.03 12.94
C GLY A 199 17.38 0.00 13.86
N ILE A 200 18.21 1.05 13.66
CA ILE A 200 19.33 1.40 14.52
C ILE A 200 19.20 2.87 14.88
N GLY A 201 18.92 3.15 16.15
CA GLY A 201 18.93 4.50 16.70
C GLY A 201 20.31 4.92 17.13
N ALA A 202 20.68 6.17 16.87
CA ALA A 202 21.91 6.80 17.38
C ALA A 202 21.59 8.22 17.86
N PHE A 203 22.33 8.71 18.87
CA PHE A 203 22.19 10.05 19.41
C PHE A 203 23.55 10.73 19.54
N ASN A 204 23.66 11.95 19.05
CA ASN A 204 24.84 12.78 19.21
C ASN A 204 24.60 13.84 20.30
N PRO A 205 25.20 13.71 21.50
CA PRO A 205 24.97 14.64 22.60
C PRO A 205 25.51 16.07 22.36
N ALA A 206 26.52 16.22 21.48
CA ALA A 206 27.07 17.53 21.19
C ALA A 206 26.14 18.40 20.33
N SER A 207 25.38 17.79 19.41
CA SER A 207 24.41 18.49 18.56
C SER A 207 22.97 18.31 19.00
N GLY A 208 22.69 17.41 19.95
CA GLY A 208 21.32 17.03 20.34
C GLY A 208 20.56 16.28 19.27
N ARG A 209 21.25 15.71 18.26
CA ARG A 209 20.65 15.15 17.07
C ARG A 209 20.52 13.63 17.12
N TYR A 210 19.36 13.14 16.71
CA TYR A 210 19.08 11.72 16.52
C TYR A 210 19.31 11.31 15.06
N THR A 211 19.86 10.12 14.85
CA THR A 211 19.91 9.46 13.55
C THR A 211 19.26 8.09 13.69
N LEU A 212 18.30 7.77 12.82
CA LEU A 212 17.62 6.49 12.81
C LEU A 212 17.80 5.85 11.44
N HIS A 213 18.58 4.77 11.37
CA HIS A 213 18.59 3.87 10.22
C HIS A 213 17.37 2.96 10.33
N ILE A 214 16.50 2.91 9.31
CA ILE A 214 15.20 2.27 9.45
C ILE A 214 14.70 1.66 8.13
N SER A 215 14.14 0.47 8.20
CA SER A 215 13.40 -0.12 7.10
C SER A 215 12.00 0.52 7.01
N ALA A 216 11.84 1.55 6.16
CA ALA A 216 10.62 2.34 6.06
C ALA A 216 10.32 2.83 4.63
N GLN A 217 9.04 3.21 4.38
CA GLN A 217 8.55 3.67 3.07
C GLN A 217 8.45 5.19 2.96
N SER A 218 8.17 5.90 4.05
CA SER A 218 7.88 7.35 4.04
C SER A 218 8.67 8.06 5.13
N LEU A 219 9.94 8.38 4.82
CA LEU A 219 10.90 8.86 5.82
C LEU A 219 10.56 10.24 6.38
N HIS A 220 10.20 11.21 5.54
CA HIS A 220 9.91 12.57 6.00
C HIS A 220 8.69 12.60 6.91
N MET A 221 7.61 11.90 6.55
CA MET A 221 6.43 11.79 7.39
C MET A 221 6.73 11.11 8.73
N ALA A 222 7.52 10.03 8.71
CA ALA A 222 7.94 9.33 9.92
C ALA A 222 8.84 10.21 10.79
N ARG A 223 9.82 10.93 10.19
CA ARG A 223 10.69 11.89 10.89
C ARG A 223 9.90 12.90 11.70
N ASP A 224 8.91 13.52 11.07
CA ASP A 224 8.12 14.58 11.70
C ASP A 224 7.34 14.04 12.91
N ARG A 225 6.76 12.84 12.81
CA ARG A 225 6.07 12.19 13.94
C ARG A 225 7.00 11.70 15.05
N VAL A 226 8.17 11.16 14.67
CA VAL A 226 9.20 10.79 15.65
C VAL A 226 9.67 12.04 16.42
N ALA A 227 9.93 13.13 15.72
CA ALA A 227 10.35 14.40 16.35
C ALA A 227 9.28 14.94 17.31
N GLU A 228 8.01 14.95 16.88
CA GLU A 228 6.87 15.35 17.71
C GLU A 228 6.79 14.53 19.00
N THR A 229 6.89 13.21 18.91
CA THR A 229 6.81 12.30 20.06
C THR A 229 8.03 12.43 20.99
N LEU A 230 9.22 12.73 20.43
CA LEU A 230 10.44 13.02 21.20
C LEU A 230 10.45 14.44 21.80
N GLY A 231 9.50 15.31 21.44
CA GLY A 231 9.42 16.69 21.89
C GLY A 231 10.57 17.57 21.36
N VAL A 232 11.05 17.30 20.13
CA VAL A 232 12.15 18.04 19.49
C VAL A 232 11.74 18.58 18.12
N ASP A 233 12.48 19.58 17.61
CA ASP A 233 12.30 20.03 16.24
C ASP A 233 12.70 18.94 15.23
N ALA A 234 12.01 18.85 14.09
CA ALA A 234 12.26 17.85 13.05
C ALA A 234 13.70 17.89 12.50
N SER A 235 14.38 19.04 12.53
CA SER A 235 15.79 19.18 12.15
C SER A 235 16.77 18.42 13.06
N HIS A 236 16.34 18.06 14.29
CA HIS A 236 17.11 17.24 15.20
C HIS A 236 16.94 15.72 14.94
N VAL A 237 16.13 15.33 13.95
CA VAL A 237 15.90 13.94 13.62
C VAL A 237 16.25 13.70 12.15
N ARG A 238 17.15 12.75 11.90
CA ARG A 238 17.51 12.27 10.56
C ARG A 238 17.11 10.82 10.43
N LEU A 239 16.33 10.49 9.40
CA LEU A 239 15.98 9.12 9.04
C LEU A 239 16.71 8.72 7.77
N ILE A 240 17.29 7.52 7.80
CA ILE A 240 18.03 6.92 6.68
C ILE A 240 17.44 5.52 6.43
N ALA A 241 16.95 5.27 5.23
CA ALA A 241 16.59 3.92 4.78
C ALA A 241 17.73 3.37 3.92
N PRO A 242 18.39 2.29 4.33
CA PRO A 242 19.25 1.51 3.45
C PRO A 242 18.38 0.77 2.41
N ASP A 243 18.87 -0.33 1.83
CA ASP A 243 18.01 -1.18 1.03
C ASP A 243 16.81 -1.69 1.86
N VAL A 244 15.62 -1.71 1.26
CA VAL A 244 14.39 -2.12 1.94
C VAL A 244 13.79 -3.34 1.25
N GLY A 245 13.64 -4.43 2.00
CA GLY A 245 13.16 -5.73 1.54
C GLY A 245 11.64 -5.85 1.44
N GLY A 246 11.01 -4.88 0.76
CA GLY A 246 9.57 -4.77 0.61
C GLY A 246 8.90 -4.02 1.75
N GLY A 247 7.69 -3.52 1.49
CA GLY A 247 6.90 -2.81 2.49
C GLY A 247 5.40 -3.02 2.30
N PHE A 248 4.87 -2.87 1.08
CA PHE A 248 3.48 -3.11 0.71
C PHE A 248 2.44 -2.32 1.53
N GLY A 249 2.90 -1.31 2.27
CA GLY A 249 2.09 -0.49 3.18
C GLY A 249 2.48 -0.64 4.65
N VAL A 250 2.89 -1.82 5.12
CA VAL A 250 3.21 -2.05 6.54
C VAL A 250 4.36 -1.17 7.06
N LYS A 251 5.29 -0.76 6.21
CA LYS A 251 6.42 0.12 6.58
C LYS A 251 6.18 1.60 6.26
N ASN A 252 4.92 1.99 5.99
CA ASN A 252 4.62 3.34 5.50
C ASN A 252 4.55 4.40 6.60
N PHE A 253 4.13 4.04 7.80
CA PHE A 253 3.90 4.98 8.89
C PHE A 253 4.83 4.74 10.08
N MET A 254 4.82 5.69 11.03
CA MET A 254 5.57 5.57 12.26
C MET A 254 5.05 4.41 13.12
N TYR A 255 5.98 3.70 13.75
CA TYR A 255 5.75 2.69 14.77
C TYR A 255 6.39 3.09 16.10
N PRO A 256 5.90 2.55 17.23
CA PRO A 256 6.48 2.81 18.56
C PRO A 256 8.00 2.63 18.60
N GLU A 257 8.52 1.59 17.94
CA GLU A 257 9.94 1.22 17.97
C GLU A 257 10.85 2.30 17.35
N MET A 258 10.35 3.13 16.43
CA MET A 258 11.13 4.25 15.87
C MET A 258 11.50 5.27 16.96
N VAL A 259 10.54 5.58 17.81
CA VAL A 259 10.75 6.49 18.97
C VAL A 259 11.60 5.81 20.03
N LEU A 260 11.30 4.53 20.33
CA LEU A 260 12.01 3.75 21.34
C LEU A 260 13.50 3.62 21.02
N LEU A 261 13.89 3.42 19.76
CA LEU A 261 15.28 3.34 19.33
C LEU A 261 16.03 4.66 19.49
N CYS A 262 15.39 5.78 19.16
CA CYS A 262 15.97 7.11 19.40
C CYS A 262 16.18 7.36 20.90
N TRP A 263 15.18 7.06 21.71
CA TRP A 263 15.25 7.21 23.16
C TRP A 263 16.28 6.26 23.79
N ALA A 264 16.29 4.96 23.38
CA ALA A 264 17.25 3.98 23.83
C ALA A 264 18.70 4.40 23.55
N ALA A 265 18.97 4.93 22.36
CA ALA A 265 20.32 5.41 22.01
C ALA A 265 20.78 6.58 22.88
N ARG A 266 19.85 7.49 23.23
CA ARG A 266 20.14 8.59 24.16
C ARG A 266 20.43 8.08 25.57
N VAL A 267 19.67 7.12 26.07
CA VAL A 267 19.86 6.52 27.41
C VAL A 267 21.12 5.67 27.47
N ALA A 268 21.38 4.86 26.47
CA ALA A 268 22.55 3.98 26.42
C ALA A 268 23.86 4.74 26.11
N GLY A 269 23.78 5.97 25.57
CA GLY A 269 24.94 6.76 25.14
C GLY A 269 25.70 6.16 23.95
N ARG A 270 25.07 5.26 23.19
CA ARG A 270 25.62 4.57 22.03
C ARG A 270 24.52 4.08 21.08
N PRO A 271 24.85 3.68 19.83
CA PRO A 271 23.83 3.16 18.92
C PRO A 271 23.13 1.91 19.48
N VAL A 272 21.81 1.81 19.21
CA VAL A 272 20.98 0.68 19.64
C VAL A 272 20.24 0.09 18.45
N LYS A 273 20.45 -1.20 18.19
CA LYS A 273 19.82 -1.98 17.10
C LYS A 273 18.66 -2.81 17.64
N TRP A 274 17.58 -2.82 16.89
CA TRP A 274 16.45 -3.72 17.06
C TRP A 274 16.00 -4.27 15.70
N ILE A 275 15.79 -5.57 15.64
CA ILE A 275 15.20 -6.26 14.49
C ILE A 275 14.00 -7.07 14.99
N ASN A 276 12.86 -6.88 14.36
CA ASN A 276 11.65 -7.60 14.71
C ASN A 276 11.77 -9.08 14.36
N ALA A 277 11.45 -9.97 15.28
CA ALA A 277 11.31 -11.39 14.96
C ALA A 277 10.08 -11.59 14.05
N ARG A 278 10.11 -12.61 13.21
CA ARG A 278 8.96 -12.88 12.31
C ARG A 278 7.68 -13.15 13.11
N SER A 279 7.76 -13.91 14.19
CA SER A 279 6.65 -14.17 15.10
C SER A 279 6.09 -12.89 15.72
N ASP A 280 7.00 -11.98 16.16
CA ASP A 280 6.59 -10.69 16.72
C ASP A 280 5.94 -9.79 15.66
N GLY A 281 6.35 -9.92 14.39
CA GLY A 281 5.73 -9.22 13.27
C GLY A 281 4.23 -9.51 13.16
N PHE A 282 3.80 -10.74 13.40
CA PHE A 282 2.36 -11.08 13.36
C PHE A 282 1.53 -10.36 14.42
N VAL A 283 2.10 -10.07 15.58
CA VAL A 283 1.42 -9.40 16.70
C VAL A 283 1.79 -7.91 16.86
N SER A 284 2.67 -7.37 16.00
CA SER A 284 3.12 -5.97 16.12
C SER A 284 3.09 -5.18 14.83
N ASP A 285 3.14 -5.82 13.67
CA ASP A 285 2.98 -5.15 12.38
C ASP A 285 1.50 -4.83 12.16
N HIS A 286 1.18 -3.62 11.72
CA HIS A 286 -0.20 -3.24 11.44
C HIS A 286 -0.82 -4.22 10.44
N GLN A 287 -1.94 -4.81 10.83
CA GLN A 287 -2.73 -5.69 10.00
C GLN A 287 -3.64 -4.89 9.06
N ALA A 288 -4.34 -5.53 8.14
CA ALA A 288 -5.10 -4.80 7.14
C ALA A 288 -6.45 -5.43 6.84
N ARG A 289 -7.28 -4.69 6.10
CA ARG A 289 -8.67 -5.03 5.78
C ARG A 289 -9.54 -5.01 7.03
N ASP A 290 -10.35 -6.07 7.25
CA ASP A 290 -11.27 -6.26 8.37
C ASP A 290 -12.40 -5.22 8.40
N ASN A 291 -13.23 -5.26 7.37
CA ASN A 291 -14.47 -4.51 7.33
C ASN A 291 -15.67 -5.38 6.93
N ASN A 292 -16.80 -5.13 7.58
CA ASN A 292 -18.09 -5.68 7.21
C ASN A 292 -18.86 -4.67 6.38
N ALA A 293 -19.62 -5.14 5.39
CA ALA A 293 -20.44 -4.28 4.56
C ALA A 293 -21.79 -4.92 4.27
N HIS A 294 -22.85 -4.10 4.38
CA HIS A 294 -24.16 -4.38 3.78
C HIS A 294 -24.26 -3.51 2.52
N ALA A 295 -24.42 -4.12 1.37
CA ALA A 295 -24.42 -3.44 0.09
C ALA A 295 -25.67 -3.80 -0.74
N GLU A 296 -26.25 -2.80 -1.37
CA GLU A 296 -27.44 -2.93 -2.21
C GLU A 296 -27.22 -2.21 -3.56
N LEU A 297 -27.61 -2.88 -4.65
CA LEU A 297 -27.56 -2.34 -6.01
C LEU A 297 -28.96 -2.38 -6.63
N ALA A 298 -29.46 -1.24 -7.06
CA ALA A 298 -30.75 -1.11 -7.73
C ALA A 298 -30.57 -1.09 -9.25
N LEU A 299 -31.41 -1.85 -9.95
CA LEU A 299 -31.42 -1.95 -11.40
C LEU A 299 -32.82 -1.59 -11.94
N ASP A 300 -32.86 -0.97 -13.13
CA ASP A 300 -34.09 -0.83 -13.89
C ASP A 300 -34.46 -2.12 -14.64
N ALA A 301 -35.58 -2.10 -15.36
CA ALA A 301 -36.09 -3.26 -16.12
C ALA A 301 -35.12 -3.73 -17.24
N ASP A 302 -34.30 -2.81 -17.75
CA ASP A 302 -33.34 -3.08 -18.80
C ASP A 302 -32.01 -3.58 -18.24
N GLY A 303 -31.81 -3.51 -16.90
CA GLY A 303 -30.61 -3.93 -16.16
C GLY A 303 -29.55 -2.83 -16.06
N ASN A 304 -29.92 -1.56 -16.24
CA ASN A 304 -29.02 -0.45 -15.95
C ASN A 304 -28.98 -0.20 -14.42
N PHE A 305 -27.81 0.11 -13.91
CA PHE A 305 -27.62 0.47 -12.50
C PHE A 305 -28.21 1.86 -12.24
N THR A 306 -29.13 1.95 -11.30
CA THR A 306 -29.84 3.20 -10.97
C THR A 306 -29.40 3.77 -9.63
N ALA A 307 -29.06 2.92 -8.65
CA ALA A 307 -28.53 3.37 -7.36
C ALA A 307 -27.64 2.32 -6.68
N LEU A 308 -26.73 2.83 -5.85
CA LEU A 308 -25.90 2.04 -4.94
C LEU A 308 -26.05 2.57 -3.51
N ARG A 309 -26.30 1.66 -2.55
CA ARG A 309 -26.26 1.95 -1.12
C ARG A 309 -25.33 0.97 -0.43
N VAL A 310 -24.42 1.51 0.38
CA VAL A 310 -23.47 0.69 1.16
C VAL A 310 -23.44 1.23 2.58
N ARG A 311 -23.48 0.32 3.55
CA ARG A 311 -23.10 0.59 4.94
C ARG A 311 -21.92 -0.30 5.28
N SER A 312 -20.81 0.28 5.70
CA SER A 312 -19.60 -0.45 6.04
C SER A 312 -19.02 -0.01 7.37
N TYR A 313 -18.60 -0.97 8.18
CA TYR A 313 -17.84 -0.74 9.41
C TYR A 313 -16.46 -1.38 9.29
N GLY A 314 -15.41 -0.59 9.60
CA GLY A 314 -14.03 -1.06 9.65
C GLY A 314 -13.54 -1.27 11.07
N ASN A 315 -12.70 -2.27 11.26
CA ASN A 315 -12.01 -2.56 12.52
C ASN A 315 -10.64 -1.88 12.53
N LEU A 316 -10.42 -0.94 13.45
CA LEU A 316 -9.14 -0.24 13.61
C LEU A 316 -8.14 -1.01 14.49
N GLY A 317 -8.58 -2.09 15.15
CA GLY A 317 -7.83 -2.71 16.23
C GLY A 317 -7.76 -1.80 17.46
N ALA A 318 -6.69 -1.88 18.21
CA ALA A 318 -6.59 -1.20 19.52
C ALA A 318 -6.39 0.32 19.44
N TYR A 319 -5.86 0.83 18.34
CA TYR A 319 -5.47 2.24 18.20
C TYR A 319 -5.70 2.76 16.78
N LEU A 320 -5.93 4.07 16.66
CA LEU A 320 -5.91 4.76 15.37
C LEU A 320 -4.46 4.98 14.93
N THR A 321 -4.00 4.23 13.96
CA THR A 321 -2.63 4.32 13.46
C THR A 321 -2.54 4.93 12.08
N GLY A 322 -1.41 5.53 11.76
CA GLY A 322 -1.14 6.07 10.43
C GLY A 322 -2.27 6.99 9.95
N SER A 323 -2.68 6.82 8.70
CA SER A 323 -3.77 7.55 8.05
C SER A 323 -5.06 6.73 7.94
N MET A 324 -5.35 5.83 8.87
CA MET A 324 -6.52 4.93 8.74
C MET A 324 -7.85 5.66 8.74
N ALA A 325 -8.00 6.74 9.51
CA ALA A 325 -9.20 7.58 9.45
C ALA A 325 -9.43 8.14 8.03
N ARG A 326 -8.37 8.58 7.35
CA ARG A 326 -8.41 9.05 5.98
C ARG A 326 -8.73 7.94 4.96
N ILE A 327 -8.30 6.71 5.22
CA ILE A 327 -8.68 5.57 4.39
C ILE A 327 -10.20 5.46 4.32
N PHE A 328 -10.88 5.51 5.46
CA PHE A 328 -12.34 5.40 5.51
C PHE A 328 -13.07 6.64 5.00
N THR A 329 -12.59 7.84 5.30
CA THR A 329 -13.28 9.09 4.94
C THR A 329 -12.97 9.58 3.52
N GLU A 330 -11.88 9.12 2.89
CA GLU A 330 -11.48 9.55 1.54
C GLU A 330 -11.36 8.39 0.56
N GLN A 331 -10.45 7.43 0.81
CA GLN A 331 -10.08 6.46 -0.22
C GLN A 331 -11.20 5.44 -0.47
N PHE A 332 -11.80 4.91 0.58
CA PHE A 332 -12.91 3.97 0.50
C PHE A 332 -14.12 4.57 -0.23
N VAL A 333 -14.40 5.85 0.01
CA VAL A 333 -15.58 6.55 -0.54
C VAL A 333 -15.29 7.40 -1.79
N LYS A 334 -14.07 7.37 -2.34
CA LYS A 334 -13.70 8.19 -3.51
C LYS A 334 -14.31 7.68 -4.80
N LEU A 335 -14.38 6.36 -4.97
CA LEU A 335 -14.87 5.69 -6.16
C LEU A 335 -15.89 4.59 -5.79
N PRO A 336 -16.97 4.91 -5.08
CA PRO A 336 -17.87 3.89 -4.54
C PRO A 336 -18.61 3.10 -5.62
N GLY A 337 -18.83 3.67 -6.79
CA GLY A 337 -19.37 2.96 -7.95
C GLY A 337 -18.30 2.28 -8.81
N GLY A 338 -17.01 2.37 -8.44
CA GLY A 338 -15.94 1.85 -9.31
C GLY A 338 -15.98 2.51 -10.70
N PRO A 339 -15.84 1.72 -11.79
CA PRO A 339 -15.87 2.22 -13.14
C PRO A 339 -17.31 2.35 -13.71
N TYR A 340 -18.33 2.08 -12.89
CA TYR A 340 -19.72 2.01 -13.35
C TYR A 340 -20.43 3.36 -13.28
N ARG A 341 -21.35 3.57 -14.22
CA ARG A 341 -22.23 4.72 -14.27
C ARG A 341 -23.44 4.47 -13.36
N ILE A 342 -23.35 4.97 -12.13
CA ILE A 342 -24.42 4.86 -11.13
C ILE A 342 -24.86 6.28 -10.76
N PRO A 343 -26.11 6.68 -11.12
CA PRO A 343 -26.58 8.06 -10.95
C PRO A 343 -26.76 8.49 -9.50
N ALA A 344 -27.17 7.57 -8.62
CA ALA A 344 -27.44 7.86 -7.22
C ALA A 344 -26.63 6.92 -6.31
N ILE A 345 -25.82 7.50 -5.44
CA ILE A 345 -24.96 6.73 -4.53
C ILE A 345 -25.09 7.31 -3.12
N HIS A 346 -25.20 6.42 -2.13
CA HIS A 346 -25.09 6.75 -0.72
C HIS A 346 -24.28 5.70 0.02
N VAL A 347 -23.25 6.15 0.74
CA VAL A 347 -22.37 5.28 1.53
C VAL A 347 -22.30 5.80 2.96
N ASP A 348 -22.67 4.94 3.93
CA ASP A 348 -22.44 5.13 5.35
C ASP A 348 -21.18 4.34 5.75
N VAL A 349 -20.24 4.99 6.41
CA VAL A 349 -18.98 4.38 6.88
C VAL A 349 -18.80 4.62 8.36
N GLY A 350 -18.52 3.57 9.11
CA GLY A 350 -18.11 3.62 10.51
C GLY A 350 -16.74 2.95 10.70
N ALA A 351 -16.05 3.31 11.77
CA ALA A 351 -14.84 2.63 12.21
C ALA A 351 -14.85 2.47 13.72
N VAL A 352 -14.48 1.27 14.19
CA VAL A 352 -14.52 0.89 15.60
C VAL A 352 -13.20 0.35 16.10
N TYR A 353 -12.99 0.44 17.42
CA TYR A 353 -11.86 -0.15 18.12
C TYR A 353 -12.17 -1.53 18.66
N THR A 354 -11.16 -2.39 18.64
CA THR A 354 -11.20 -3.74 19.24
C THR A 354 -9.88 -4.05 19.92
N ASN A 355 -9.84 -5.14 20.68
CA ASN A 355 -8.61 -5.59 21.35
C ASN A 355 -7.75 -6.48 20.43
N THR A 356 -7.51 -6.03 19.20
CA THR A 356 -6.69 -6.72 18.21
C THR A 356 -5.54 -5.83 17.78
N VAL A 357 -4.55 -6.39 17.09
CA VAL A 357 -3.45 -5.60 16.49
C VAL A 357 -4.03 -4.43 15.70
N PRO A 358 -3.51 -3.20 15.84
CA PRO A 358 -3.99 -2.06 15.06
C PRO A 358 -3.97 -2.33 13.55
N THR A 359 -4.98 -1.86 12.85
CA THR A 359 -4.99 -1.93 11.38
C THR A 359 -4.22 -0.78 10.77
N GLY A 360 -3.62 -1.04 9.63
CA GLY A 360 -2.89 -0.11 8.80
C GLY A 360 -3.19 -0.32 7.33
N VAL A 361 -2.38 0.29 6.49
CA VAL A 361 -2.54 0.18 5.03
C VAL A 361 -1.83 -1.06 4.49
N THR A 362 -2.50 -1.75 3.59
CA THR A 362 -1.91 -2.78 2.73
C THR A 362 -2.31 -2.53 1.31
N ARG A 363 -1.46 -2.84 0.37
CA ARG A 363 -1.55 -2.65 -1.09
C ARG A 363 -2.99 -2.52 -1.59
N GLY A 364 -3.41 -1.30 -2.00
CA GLY A 364 -4.77 -0.97 -2.43
C GLY A 364 -5.77 -0.63 -1.31
N PRO A 365 -5.36 0.06 -0.21
CA PRO A 365 -6.23 0.32 0.93
C PRO A 365 -7.46 1.17 0.53
N GLY A 366 -8.62 0.79 1.04
CA GLY A 366 -9.91 1.41 0.71
C GLY A 366 -10.46 0.98 -0.65
N PHE A 367 -9.64 1.01 -1.70
CA PHE A 367 -10.06 0.63 -3.04
C PHE A 367 -10.23 -0.88 -3.20
N GLY A 368 -9.37 -1.70 -2.59
CA GLY A 368 -9.48 -3.16 -2.63
C GLY A 368 -10.74 -3.65 -1.93
N GLU A 369 -11.03 -3.09 -0.77
CA GLU A 369 -12.23 -3.41 0.01
C GLU A 369 -13.49 -3.02 -0.75
N PHE A 370 -13.51 -1.82 -1.35
CA PHE A 370 -14.69 -1.38 -2.11
C PHE A 370 -14.85 -2.13 -3.44
N ALA A 371 -13.75 -2.43 -4.14
CA ALA A 371 -13.78 -3.24 -5.35
C ALA A 371 -14.36 -4.63 -5.09
N ASN A 372 -13.99 -5.27 -3.96
CA ASN A 372 -14.60 -6.55 -3.59
C ASN A 372 -16.11 -6.42 -3.37
N ILE A 373 -16.56 -5.37 -2.65
CA ILE A 373 -17.99 -5.12 -2.45
C ILE A 373 -18.70 -4.94 -3.80
N MET A 374 -18.18 -4.08 -4.64
CA MET A 374 -18.81 -3.71 -5.91
C MET A 374 -18.82 -4.88 -6.91
N GLU A 375 -17.70 -5.56 -7.11
CA GLU A 375 -17.58 -6.62 -8.11
C GLU A 375 -18.35 -7.90 -7.71
N ARG A 376 -18.44 -8.17 -6.40
CA ARG A 376 -19.29 -9.24 -5.86
C ARG A 376 -20.78 -8.92 -6.05
N LEU A 377 -21.15 -7.65 -5.82
CA LEU A 377 -22.54 -7.20 -5.97
C LEU A 377 -22.98 -7.22 -7.44
N VAL A 378 -22.13 -6.77 -8.36
CA VAL A 378 -22.38 -6.83 -9.82
C VAL A 378 -22.51 -8.28 -10.30
N ASP A 379 -21.67 -9.17 -9.82
CA ASP A 379 -21.71 -10.58 -10.18
C ASP A 379 -22.97 -11.27 -9.64
N ALA A 380 -23.39 -10.96 -8.42
CA ALA A 380 -24.66 -11.42 -7.86
C ALA A 380 -25.86 -10.91 -8.65
N ALA A 381 -25.89 -9.61 -9.02
CA ALA A 381 -26.96 -9.02 -9.83
C ALA A 381 -27.06 -9.69 -11.21
N ALA A 382 -25.94 -10.02 -11.84
CA ALA A 382 -25.89 -10.76 -13.10
C ALA A 382 -26.52 -12.16 -12.95
N ARG A 383 -26.14 -12.89 -11.87
CA ARG A 383 -26.67 -14.22 -11.57
C ARG A 383 -28.19 -14.19 -11.29
N GLU A 384 -28.65 -13.29 -10.43
CA GLU A 384 -30.07 -13.16 -10.06
C GLU A 384 -30.95 -12.81 -11.26
N SER A 385 -30.43 -11.98 -12.19
CA SER A 385 -31.13 -11.62 -13.43
C SER A 385 -30.96 -12.62 -14.57
N GLY A 386 -30.16 -13.70 -14.38
CA GLY A 386 -29.89 -14.71 -15.42
C GLY A 386 -29.08 -14.18 -16.61
N ARG A 387 -28.34 -13.06 -16.42
CA ARG A 387 -27.55 -12.39 -17.48
C ARG A 387 -26.08 -12.75 -17.37
N ASP A 388 -25.37 -12.63 -18.48
CA ASP A 388 -23.92 -12.83 -18.52
C ASP A 388 -23.20 -11.74 -17.69
N PRO A 389 -22.32 -12.10 -16.73
CA PRO A 389 -21.65 -11.13 -15.87
C PRO A 389 -20.76 -10.12 -16.63
N ALA A 390 -20.20 -10.49 -17.79
CA ALA A 390 -19.41 -9.57 -18.60
C ALA A 390 -20.32 -8.58 -19.34
N GLU A 391 -21.48 -9.03 -19.82
CA GLU A 391 -22.44 -8.16 -20.52
C GLU A 391 -23.06 -7.14 -19.55
N VAL A 392 -23.43 -7.56 -18.31
CA VAL A 392 -23.92 -6.63 -17.28
C VAL A 392 -22.87 -5.56 -16.97
N ARG A 393 -21.60 -5.93 -16.88
CA ARG A 393 -20.50 -4.98 -16.69
C ARG A 393 -20.40 -4.02 -17.87
N LYS A 394 -20.27 -4.52 -19.11
CA LYS A 394 -20.12 -3.68 -20.31
C LYS A 394 -21.28 -2.68 -20.47
N GLN A 395 -22.51 -3.09 -20.18
CA GLN A 395 -23.69 -2.24 -20.26
C GLN A 395 -23.61 -1.05 -19.30
N ASN A 396 -23.04 -1.25 -18.11
CA ASN A 396 -23.06 -0.27 -17.02
C ASN A 396 -21.76 0.50 -16.85
N LEU A 397 -20.67 0.12 -17.55
CA LEU A 397 -19.41 0.85 -17.50
C LEU A 397 -19.54 2.26 -18.09
N VAL A 398 -18.74 3.18 -17.56
CA VAL A 398 -18.59 4.53 -18.15
C VAL A 398 -17.93 4.38 -19.52
N GLY A 399 -18.61 4.90 -20.55
CA GLY A 399 -18.12 4.84 -21.93
C GLY A 399 -16.95 5.80 -22.16
N ALA A 400 -16.02 5.43 -23.03
CA ALA A 400 -14.84 6.25 -23.36
C ALA A 400 -15.21 7.65 -23.88
N ALA A 401 -16.32 7.78 -24.62
CA ALA A 401 -16.82 9.07 -25.10
C ALA A 401 -17.40 9.99 -24.00
N ALA A 402 -17.63 9.47 -22.80
CA ALA A 402 -18.09 10.25 -21.65
C ALA A 402 -16.93 10.83 -20.82
N MET A 403 -15.68 10.54 -21.17
CA MET A 403 -14.52 11.09 -20.46
C MET A 403 -14.24 12.56 -20.84
N PRO A 404 -13.86 13.43 -19.88
CA PRO A 404 -13.75 13.15 -18.44
C PRO A 404 -15.13 12.97 -17.78
N PHE A 405 -15.24 11.96 -16.89
CA PHE A 405 -16.49 11.61 -16.22
C PHE A 405 -16.44 11.94 -14.73
N THR A 406 -17.46 12.65 -14.24
CA THR A 406 -17.65 12.92 -12.81
C THR A 406 -18.63 11.92 -12.22
N ASN A 407 -18.20 11.13 -11.23
CA ASN A 407 -19.10 10.19 -10.54
C ASN A 407 -20.05 10.90 -9.57
N ALA A 408 -21.01 10.17 -9.00
CA ALA A 408 -22.06 10.72 -8.12
C ALA A 408 -21.51 11.32 -6.79
N VAL A 409 -20.24 11.08 -6.44
CA VAL A 409 -19.58 11.67 -5.25
C VAL A 409 -18.53 12.72 -5.62
N GLY A 410 -18.47 13.16 -6.87
CA GLY A 410 -17.65 14.28 -7.33
C GLY A 410 -16.22 13.93 -7.74
N ALA A 411 -15.85 12.65 -7.85
CA ALA A 411 -14.54 12.28 -8.40
C ALA A 411 -14.55 12.35 -9.93
N VAL A 412 -13.53 12.99 -10.50
CA VAL A 412 -13.39 13.18 -11.95
C VAL A 412 -12.36 12.20 -12.50
N MET A 413 -12.80 11.23 -13.28
CA MET A 413 -11.98 10.30 -14.04
C MET A 413 -11.63 10.94 -15.38
N ASP A 414 -10.34 11.13 -15.66
CA ASP A 414 -9.88 11.90 -16.81
C ASP A 414 -9.86 11.09 -18.12
N SER A 415 -9.54 9.80 -18.04
CA SER A 415 -9.32 8.94 -19.21
C SER A 415 -9.53 7.46 -18.87
N GLY A 416 -9.93 6.67 -19.87
CA GLY A 416 -10.10 5.21 -19.76
C GLY A 416 -10.97 4.66 -20.89
N HIS A 417 -10.78 3.36 -21.18
CA HIS A 417 -11.59 2.61 -22.14
C HIS A 417 -12.06 1.31 -21.50
N PHE A 418 -12.91 1.43 -20.47
CA PHE A 418 -13.24 0.35 -19.53
C PHE A 418 -13.88 -0.87 -20.20
N ALA A 419 -14.80 -0.65 -21.15
CA ALA A 419 -15.46 -1.75 -21.87
C ALA A 419 -14.49 -2.57 -22.73
N ALA A 420 -13.48 -1.94 -23.33
CA ALA A 420 -12.48 -2.64 -24.12
C ALA A 420 -11.60 -3.54 -23.26
N ASN A 421 -11.29 -3.15 -22.01
CA ASN A 421 -10.58 -4.00 -21.06
C ASN A 421 -11.38 -5.28 -20.78
N VAL A 422 -12.70 -5.17 -20.54
CA VAL A 422 -13.56 -6.34 -20.34
C VAL A 422 -13.63 -7.22 -21.58
N GLU A 423 -13.82 -6.62 -22.74
CA GLU A 423 -13.92 -7.36 -24.00
C GLU A 423 -12.65 -8.15 -24.30
N THR A 424 -11.50 -7.52 -24.17
CA THR A 424 -10.20 -8.17 -24.39
C THR A 424 -9.96 -9.27 -23.37
N ALA A 425 -10.17 -9.01 -22.08
CA ALA A 425 -9.96 -9.99 -21.01
C ALA A 425 -10.87 -11.21 -21.19
N MET A 426 -12.14 -10.99 -21.49
CA MET A 426 -13.10 -12.07 -21.69
C MET A 426 -12.85 -12.88 -22.96
N THR A 427 -12.41 -12.23 -24.04
CA THR A 427 -12.01 -12.94 -25.27
C THR A 427 -10.87 -13.92 -24.98
N GLN A 428 -9.85 -13.47 -24.26
CA GLN A 428 -8.70 -14.31 -23.91
C GLN A 428 -9.06 -15.42 -22.89
N ALA A 429 -9.86 -15.09 -21.86
CA ALA A 429 -10.20 -16.02 -20.80
C ALA A 429 -11.18 -17.12 -21.28
N ARG A 430 -12.16 -16.77 -22.12
CA ARG A 430 -13.18 -17.71 -22.64
C ARG A 430 -12.63 -18.66 -23.70
N ASP A 431 -11.48 -18.37 -24.29
CA ASP A 431 -10.88 -19.27 -25.27
C ASP A 431 -10.61 -20.66 -24.67
N GLY A 432 -11.31 -21.68 -25.19
CA GLY A 432 -11.25 -23.06 -24.73
C GLY A 432 -11.80 -23.33 -23.31
N PHE A 433 -12.46 -22.37 -22.64
CA PHE A 433 -12.95 -22.52 -21.25
C PHE A 433 -13.94 -23.69 -21.10
N GLU A 434 -14.94 -23.82 -22.01
CA GLU A 434 -15.94 -24.89 -21.91
C GLU A 434 -15.33 -26.28 -22.10
N ALA A 435 -14.31 -26.41 -22.94
CA ALA A 435 -13.58 -27.65 -23.08
C ALA A 435 -12.80 -28.03 -21.81
N ARG A 436 -12.19 -27.04 -21.17
CA ARG A 436 -11.49 -27.24 -19.86
C ARG A 436 -12.49 -27.58 -18.76
N ARG A 437 -13.67 -26.92 -18.72
CA ARG A 437 -14.74 -27.22 -17.76
C ARG A 437 -15.19 -28.67 -17.89
N SER A 438 -15.53 -29.10 -19.10
CA SER A 438 -15.94 -30.47 -19.36
C SER A 438 -14.85 -31.50 -19.03
N ALA A 439 -13.58 -31.17 -19.24
CA ALA A 439 -12.46 -32.03 -18.85
C ALA A 439 -12.33 -32.15 -17.31
N SER A 440 -12.56 -31.07 -16.55
CA SER A 440 -12.59 -31.09 -15.08
C SER A 440 -13.76 -31.94 -14.58
N GLU A 441 -14.97 -31.76 -15.13
CA GLU A 441 -16.16 -32.54 -14.78
C GLU A 441 -15.97 -34.05 -15.01
N ALA A 442 -15.33 -34.42 -16.12
CA ALA A 442 -14.98 -35.82 -16.42
C ALA A 442 -14.02 -36.44 -15.39
N GLN A 443 -13.31 -35.62 -14.61
CA GLN A 443 -12.42 -36.02 -13.52
C GLN A 443 -13.06 -35.87 -12.13
N GLY A 444 -14.38 -35.57 -12.06
CA GLY A 444 -15.07 -35.32 -10.81
C GLY A 444 -14.73 -33.99 -10.14
N ARG A 445 -14.12 -33.05 -10.89
CA ARG A 445 -13.78 -31.70 -10.42
C ARG A 445 -14.76 -30.66 -10.96
N ILE A 446 -14.84 -29.52 -10.31
CA ILE A 446 -15.67 -28.42 -10.75
C ILE A 446 -14.80 -27.20 -11.12
N ARG A 447 -15.21 -26.47 -12.16
CA ARG A 447 -14.45 -25.35 -12.68
C ARG A 447 -15.34 -24.11 -12.79
N GLY A 448 -14.80 -22.96 -12.36
CA GLY A 448 -15.49 -21.67 -12.44
C GLY A 448 -14.61 -20.57 -12.98
N MET A 449 -15.27 -19.51 -13.47
CA MET A 449 -14.64 -18.30 -13.98
C MET A 449 -15.24 -17.08 -13.30
N GLY A 450 -14.39 -16.15 -12.84
CA GLY A 450 -14.81 -14.93 -12.16
C GLY A 450 -14.14 -13.69 -12.69
N ILE A 451 -14.86 -12.58 -12.68
CA ILE A 451 -14.41 -11.27 -13.14
C ILE A 451 -14.22 -10.35 -11.94
N GLY A 452 -13.13 -9.59 -11.93
CA GLY A 452 -12.91 -8.46 -11.02
C GLY A 452 -12.43 -7.27 -11.82
N TYR A 453 -13.13 -6.16 -11.72
CA TYR A 453 -12.70 -4.90 -12.32
C TYR A 453 -12.12 -3.99 -11.25
N HIS A 454 -10.97 -3.39 -11.52
CA HIS A 454 -10.41 -2.37 -10.64
C HIS A 454 -10.36 -1.00 -11.30
N ILE A 455 -10.55 0.00 -10.50
CA ILE A 455 -10.15 1.38 -10.75
C ILE A 455 -9.71 1.97 -9.42
N LYS A 456 -8.67 2.78 -9.44
CA LYS A 456 -8.18 3.42 -8.24
C LYS A 456 -7.74 4.85 -8.54
N ALA A 457 -7.93 5.77 -7.59
CA ALA A 457 -7.29 7.07 -7.62
C ALA A 457 -5.91 6.99 -6.95
N THR A 458 -4.88 7.63 -7.52
CA THR A 458 -3.58 7.76 -6.85
C THR A 458 -3.69 8.76 -5.70
N PHE A 459 -3.26 8.34 -4.51
CA PHE A 459 -3.30 9.14 -3.28
C PHE A 459 -1.89 9.39 -2.71
N GLY A 460 -1.74 9.41 -1.40
CA GLY A 460 -0.50 9.68 -0.68
C GLY A 460 -0.20 11.17 -0.57
N ALA A 461 0.99 11.52 -0.14
CA ALA A 461 1.41 12.92 0.01
C ALA A 461 1.23 13.69 -1.31
N PRO A 462 0.67 14.92 -1.26
CA PRO A 462 0.41 15.71 -2.47
C PRO A 462 1.66 16.35 -3.06
N GLU A 463 2.76 16.39 -2.33
CA GLU A 463 4.00 17.06 -2.70
C GLU A 463 5.13 16.08 -2.97
N GLU A 464 6.03 16.44 -3.89
CA GLU A 464 7.27 15.71 -4.16
C GLU A 464 8.36 16.70 -4.58
N ASN A 465 9.57 16.53 -4.04
CA ASN A 465 10.74 17.28 -4.45
C ASN A 465 11.76 16.34 -5.11
N ILE A 466 12.37 16.83 -6.19
CA ILE A 466 13.53 16.19 -6.83
C ILE A 466 14.62 17.22 -7.09
N GLU A 467 15.86 16.79 -7.14
CA GLU A 467 16.98 17.59 -7.56
C GLU A 467 17.75 16.89 -8.70
N LEU A 468 18.09 17.65 -9.73
CA LEU A 468 19.02 17.26 -10.77
C LEU A 468 20.25 18.16 -10.67
N ARG A 469 21.44 17.58 -10.41
CA ARG A 469 22.69 18.30 -10.28
C ARG A 469 23.72 17.75 -11.28
N PHE A 470 24.33 18.65 -12.02
CA PHE A 470 25.34 18.32 -13.02
C PHE A 470 26.72 18.36 -12.39
N GLU A 471 27.38 17.21 -12.28
CA GLU A 471 28.68 17.07 -11.63
C GLU A 471 29.86 17.46 -12.57
N ALA A 472 31.04 17.61 -12.00
CA ALA A 472 32.23 18.03 -12.76
C ALA A 472 32.83 16.94 -13.67
N ASP A 473 32.44 15.69 -13.46
CA ASP A 473 32.88 14.50 -14.16
C ASP A 473 31.90 14.03 -15.26
N ASP A 474 31.05 14.93 -15.72
CA ASP A 474 30.04 14.70 -16.76
C ASP A 474 28.95 13.68 -16.34
N THR A 475 28.71 13.53 -15.03
CA THR A 475 27.59 12.76 -14.48
C THR A 475 26.47 13.67 -13.98
N VAL A 476 25.28 13.10 -13.73
CA VAL A 476 24.13 13.77 -13.14
C VAL A 476 23.74 13.07 -11.86
N THR A 477 23.75 13.79 -10.75
CA THR A 477 23.18 13.30 -9.49
C THR A 477 21.68 13.62 -9.49
N PHE A 478 20.85 12.58 -9.42
CA PHE A 478 19.41 12.69 -9.26
C PHE A 478 19.02 12.32 -7.82
N THR A 479 18.49 13.30 -7.09
CA THR A 479 18.01 13.11 -5.71
C THR A 479 16.50 13.20 -5.67
N THR A 480 15.84 12.31 -4.91
CA THR A 480 14.37 12.30 -4.72
C THR A 480 13.97 11.93 -3.30
N GLY A 481 12.84 12.45 -2.84
CA GLY A 481 12.20 12.06 -1.58
C GLY A 481 11.46 10.72 -1.63
N THR A 482 11.43 10.06 -2.79
CA THR A 482 10.78 8.76 -3.01
C THR A 482 11.84 7.68 -3.24
N GLN A 483 12.17 6.90 -2.20
CA GLN A 483 13.18 5.83 -2.28
C GLN A 483 12.66 4.55 -2.95
N ALA A 484 13.58 3.74 -3.44
CA ALA A 484 13.30 2.37 -3.89
C ALA A 484 13.13 1.42 -2.67
N ILE A 485 12.15 0.52 -2.77
CA ILE A 485 11.89 -0.56 -1.81
C ILE A 485 11.66 -1.90 -2.54
N GLY A 486 12.21 -2.05 -3.75
CA GLY A 486 12.07 -3.21 -4.63
C GLY A 486 11.26 -2.99 -5.92
N GLN A 487 10.64 -1.81 -6.12
CA GLN A 487 9.80 -1.52 -7.27
C GLN A 487 10.57 -0.98 -8.51
N GLY A 488 11.91 -0.84 -8.43
CA GLY A 488 12.76 -0.52 -9.58
C GLY A 488 12.93 0.96 -9.90
N HIS A 489 12.88 1.85 -8.91
CA HIS A 489 13.02 3.30 -9.14
C HIS A 489 14.45 3.73 -9.50
N GLU A 490 15.47 2.99 -9.07
CA GLU A 490 16.86 3.19 -9.52
C GLU A 490 17.03 2.96 -11.03
N THR A 491 16.11 2.23 -11.64
CA THR A 491 16.05 1.99 -13.08
C THR A 491 15.11 2.97 -13.77
N SER A 492 13.86 3.10 -13.30
CA SER A 492 12.80 3.82 -14.01
C SER A 492 12.97 5.35 -13.99
N PHE A 493 13.47 5.95 -12.91
CA PHE A 493 13.70 7.41 -12.89
C PHE A 493 14.87 7.83 -13.76
N PRO A 494 16.06 7.17 -13.72
CA PRO A 494 17.11 7.43 -14.70
C PRO A 494 16.67 7.22 -16.16
N GLN A 495 15.76 6.28 -16.43
CA GLN A 495 15.18 6.08 -17.76
C GLN A 495 14.39 7.31 -18.23
N ILE A 496 13.57 7.92 -17.37
CA ILE A 496 12.85 9.17 -17.68
C ILE A 496 13.85 10.32 -17.96
N ILE A 497 14.87 10.48 -17.13
CA ILE A 497 15.89 11.52 -17.29
C ILE A 497 16.67 11.31 -18.60
N SER A 498 17.03 10.07 -18.90
CA SER A 498 17.73 9.71 -20.14
C SER A 498 16.93 10.05 -21.39
N ASP A 499 15.62 9.76 -21.38
CA ASP A 499 14.75 10.10 -22.53
C ASP A 499 14.60 11.61 -22.71
N LEU A 500 14.40 12.35 -21.60
CA LEU A 500 14.14 13.80 -21.64
C LEU A 500 15.39 14.64 -21.90
N LEU A 501 16.54 14.25 -21.33
CA LEU A 501 17.78 15.04 -21.37
C LEU A 501 18.88 14.42 -22.24
N GLY A 502 18.69 13.19 -22.73
CA GLY A 502 19.68 12.50 -23.55
C GLY A 502 20.95 12.10 -22.79
N VAL A 503 20.91 12.02 -21.46
CA VAL A 503 22.01 11.55 -20.61
C VAL A 503 21.98 10.03 -20.56
N PRO A 504 23.09 9.32 -20.81
CA PRO A 504 23.16 7.87 -20.62
C PRO A 504 22.82 7.47 -19.18
N THR A 505 22.06 6.41 -18.99
CA THR A 505 21.60 6.01 -17.63
C THR A 505 22.74 5.66 -16.69
N GLU A 506 23.84 5.13 -17.18
CA GLU A 506 25.06 4.87 -16.41
C GLU A 506 25.75 6.12 -15.86
N ASN A 507 25.45 7.30 -16.43
CA ASN A 507 25.95 8.58 -15.96
C ASN A 507 24.95 9.28 -15.01
N ILE A 508 23.86 8.62 -14.62
CA ILE A 508 22.87 9.18 -13.70
C ILE A 508 22.96 8.44 -12.36
N HIS A 509 23.37 9.17 -11.33
CA HIS A 509 23.50 8.64 -9.96
C HIS A 509 22.23 8.88 -9.15
N TYR A 510 21.45 7.83 -8.93
CA TYR A 510 20.25 7.89 -8.11
C TYR A 510 20.60 7.99 -6.62
N ARG A 511 19.99 8.96 -5.93
CA ARG A 511 20.12 9.18 -4.48
C ARG A 511 18.75 9.38 -3.84
N ALA A 512 18.45 8.61 -2.82
CA ALA A 512 17.22 8.69 -2.04
C ALA A 512 17.41 8.06 -0.66
N GLY A 513 16.35 8.02 0.13
CA GLY A 513 16.36 7.28 1.39
C GLY A 513 17.05 7.99 2.55
N ASP A 514 17.22 9.31 2.51
CA ASP A 514 17.83 10.09 3.58
C ASP A 514 17.16 11.47 3.67
N THR A 515 16.62 11.81 4.83
CA THR A 515 15.88 13.05 5.02
C THR A 515 16.74 14.32 5.01
N ASP A 516 18.06 14.19 5.00
CA ASP A 516 18.98 15.34 4.86
C ASP A 516 19.30 15.66 3.41
N LEU A 517 19.05 14.75 2.47
CA LEU A 517 19.38 14.96 1.06
C LEU A 517 18.44 15.92 0.36
N ILE A 518 17.19 15.98 0.79
CA ILE A 518 16.15 16.77 0.13
C ILE A 518 15.14 17.29 1.18
N PRO A 519 14.65 18.54 1.03
CA PRO A 519 13.82 19.16 2.06
C PRO A 519 12.49 18.45 2.33
N LYS A 520 11.84 17.94 1.26
CA LYS A 520 10.55 17.26 1.33
C LYS A 520 10.59 15.97 0.51
N GLY A 521 9.83 14.98 0.93
CA GLY A 521 9.66 13.73 0.21
C GLY A 521 8.34 13.07 0.58
N GLY A 522 7.55 12.74 -0.43
CA GLY A 522 6.26 12.08 -0.23
C GLY A 522 6.35 10.59 0.06
N GLY A 523 7.54 10.01 -0.01
CA GLY A 523 7.77 8.60 0.18
C GLY A 523 7.10 7.72 -0.87
N HIS A 524 7.05 6.42 -0.57
CA HIS A 524 6.50 5.40 -1.46
C HIS A 524 5.16 4.88 -0.93
N GLY A 525 4.11 4.92 -1.76
CA GLY A 525 2.78 4.39 -1.42
C GLY A 525 1.72 4.89 -2.39
N SER A 526 0.55 4.26 -2.36
CA SER A 526 -0.63 4.65 -3.14
C SER A 526 -0.41 4.82 -4.66
N SER A 527 0.53 4.07 -5.23
CA SER A 527 0.92 4.07 -6.66
C SER A 527 1.34 5.45 -7.20
N ARG A 528 1.83 6.38 -6.33
CA ARG A 528 2.10 7.77 -6.67
C ARG A 528 3.49 8.03 -7.27
N ALA A 529 4.47 7.17 -7.00
CA ALA A 529 5.88 7.47 -7.19
C ALA A 529 6.23 7.94 -8.62
N THR A 530 5.89 7.16 -9.64
CA THR A 530 6.19 7.50 -11.04
C THR A 530 5.43 8.73 -11.52
N PHE A 531 4.17 8.90 -11.09
CA PHE A 531 3.38 10.09 -11.40
C PHE A 531 4.01 11.36 -10.80
N MET A 532 4.32 11.34 -9.51
CA MET A 532 4.81 12.53 -8.80
C MET A 532 6.25 12.88 -9.19
N ALA A 533 7.19 11.95 -8.96
CA ALA A 533 8.59 12.19 -9.28
C ALA A 533 8.83 12.31 -10.80
N GLY A 534 8.13 11.53 -11.62
CA GLY A 534 8.21 11.64 -13.07
C GLY A 534 7.75 13.01 -13.60
N THR A 535 6.65 13.56 -13.07
CA THR A 535 6.19 14.91 -13.40
C THR A 535 7.21 15.96 -12.96
N ALA A 536 7.75 15.85 -11.75
CA ALA A 536 8.80 16.76 -11.27
C ALA A 536 10.08 16.68 -12.12
N ILE A 537 10.50 15.47 -12.53
CA ILE A 537 11.63 15.28 -13.47
C ILE A 537 11.35 15.97 -14.82
N HIS A 538 10.13 15.82 -15.35
CA HIS A 538 9.76 16.50 -16.60
C HIS A 538 9.85 18.02 -16.46
N MET A 539 9.29 18.60 -15.39
CA MET A 539 9.35 20.03 -15.12
C MET A 539 10.78 20.54 -14.98
N ALA A 540 11.61 19.83 -14.22
CA ALA A 540 13.04 20.15 -14.09
C ALA A 540 13.77 20.09 -15.43
N SER A 541 13.47 19.08 -16.24
CA SER A 541 14.06 18.93 -17.57
C SER A 541 13.72 20.09 -18.50
N GLU A 542 12.48 20.59 -18.46
CA GLU A 542 12.08 21.76 -19.24
C GLU A 542 12.78 23.04 -18.76
N HIS A 543 12.96 23.24 -17.45
CA HIS A 543 13.74 24.34 -16.90
C HIS A 543 15.22 24.28 -17.33
N ILE A 544 15.82 23.09 -17.27
CA ILE A 544 17.21 22.84 -17.70
C ILE A 544 17.36 23.15 -19.20
N LYS A 545 16.44 22.68 -20.05
CA LYS A 545 16.44 22.95 -21.50
C LYS A 545 16.32 24.45 -21.79
N ALA A 546 15.38 25.13 -21.11
CA ALA A 546 15.18 26.58 -21.31
C ALA A 546 16.42 27.39 -20.91
N LYS A 547 17.03 27.10 -19.75
CA LYS A 547 18.26 27.73 -19.28
C LYS A 547 19.43 27.39 -20.20
N GLY A 548 19.56 26.11 -20.60
CA GLY A 548 20.59 25.62 -21.47
C GLY A 548 20.56 26.26 -22.86
N LYS A 549 19.37 26.52 -23.43
CA LYS A 549 19.23 27.22 -24.71
C LYS A 549 19.86 28.62 -24.68
N ARG A 550 19.66 29.39 -23.61
CA ARG A 550 20.24 30.71 -23.46
C ARG A 550 21.78 30.67 -23.43
N ILE A 551 22.34 29.72 -22.70
CA ILE A 551 23.79 29.53 -22.58
C ILE A 551 24.38 29.05 -23.92
N ALA A 552 23.74 28.03 -24.52
CA ALA A 552 24.15 27.50 -25.82
C ALA A 552 24.09 28.55 -26.94
N ALA A 553 23.14 29.48 -26.94
CA ALA A 553 23.04 30.59 -27.86
C ALA A 553 24.31 31.47 -27.81
N GLY A 554 24.78 31.77 -26.59
CA GLY A 554 26.06 32.48 -26.41
C GLY A 554 27.26 31.66 -26.88
N MET A 555 27.34 30.37 -26.58
CA MET A 555 28.43 29.48 -26.99
C MET A 555 28.48 29.27 -28.51
N LEU A 556 27.32 29.23 -29.15
CA LEU A 556 27.18 29.04 -30.60
C LEU A 556 27.09 30.34 -31.39
N GLU A 557 27.17 31.51 -30.74
CA GLU A 557 26.99 32.82 -31.39
C GLU A 557 25.73 32.85 -32.29
N ALA A 558 24.58 32.41 -31.72
CA ALA A 558 23.30 32.34 -32.43
C ALA A 558 22.17 32.95 -31.58
N ALA A 559 21.04 33.27 -32.20
CA ALA A 559 19.89 33.74 -31.45
C ALA A 559 19.27 32.58 -30.64
N GLU A 560 18.77 32.84 -29.41
CA GLU A 560 18.14 31.81 -28.55
C GLU A 560 16.96 31.13 -29.26
N ALA A 561 16.21 31.88 -30.08
CA ALA A 561 15.07 31.34 -30.82
C ALA A 561 15.47 30.31 -31.89
N ASP A 562 16.72 30.32 -32.34
CA ASP A 562 17.25 29.39 -33.35
C ASP A 562 17.87 28.13 -32.68
N ILE A 563 17.94 28.07 -31.35
CA ILE A 563 18.49 26.91 -30.63
C ILE A 563 17.39 25.87 -30.39
N GLU A 564 17.61 24.67 -30.88
CA GLU A 564 16.80 23.49 -30.59
C GLU A 564 17.56 22.53 -29.65
N PHE A 565 16.84 21.87 -28.72
CA PHE A 565 17.41 20.80 -27.95
C PHE A 565 16.95 19.45 -28.51
N ARG A 566 17.89 18.57 -28.84
CA ARG A 566 17.61 17.22 -29.35
C ARG A 566 18.70 16.25 -28.92
N ASP A 567 18.27 15.10 -28.40
CA ASP A 567 19.14 13.96 -28.04
C ASP A 567 20.36 14.32 -27.16
N GLY A 568 20.22 15.26 -26.22
CA GLY A 568 21.29 15.67 -25.29
C GLY A 568 22.21 16.76 -25.83
N ALA A 569 21.84 17.44 -26.92
CA ALA A 569 22.61 18.56 -27.50
C ALA A 569 21.70 19.74 -27.84
N PHE A 570 22.28 20.94 -27.76
CA PHE A 570 21.71 22.19 -28.23
C PHE A 570 22.30 22.52 -29.58
N GLY A 571 21.47 22.56 -30.61
CA GLY A 571 21.90 22.82 -31.99
C GLY A 571 21.26 24.08 -32.60
N VAL A 572 21.95 24.73 -33.52
CA VAL A 572 21.35 25.81 -34.31
C VAL A 572 20.50 25.20 -35.42
N ALA A 573 19.22 25.54 -35.43
CA ALA A 573 18.23 24.98 -36.36
C ALA A 573 18.71 25.10 -37.83
N GLY A 574 18.62 23.99 -38.57
CA GLY A 574 19.02 23.93 -39.97
C GLY A 574 20.54 23.90 -40.25
N THR A 575 21.37 23.73 -39.21
CA THR A 575 22.83 23.61 -39.32
C THR A 575 23.37 22.38 -38.61
N ASP A 576 24.67 22.09 -38.76
CA ASP A 576 25.41 21.07 -38.01
C ASP A 576 26.10 21.60 -36.74
N ARG A 577 25.90 22.87 -36.41
CA ARG A 577 26.46 23.49 -35.21
C ARG A 577 25.68 23.09 -34.00
N ALA A 578 26.32 22.37 -33.08
CA ALA A 578 25.72 21.95 -31.84
C ALA A 578 26.73 21.93 -30.69
N VAL A 579 26.22 22.00 -29.46
CA VAL A 579 26.99 21.85 -28.22
C VAL A 579 26.28 20.84 -27.31
N ASP A 580 27.03 19.95 -26.72
CA ASP A 580 26.53 18.92 -25.80
C ASP A 580 26.01 19.54 -24.51
N LEU A 581 24.98 18.90 -23.89
CA LEU A 581 24.39 19.33 -22.63
C LEU A 581 25.43 19.44 -21.49
N MET A 582 26.40 18.52 -21.42
CA MET A 582 27.43 18.55 -20.37
C MET A 582 28.40 19.70 -20.57
N ALA A 583 28.73 20.06 -21.84
CA ALA A 583 29.52 21.25 -22.14
C ALA A 583 28.79 22.54 -21.75
N VAL A 584 27.45 22.58 -21.97
CA VAL A 584 26.62 23.72 -21.52
C VAL A 584 26.56 23.78 -20.00
N ALA A 585 26.45 22.65 -19.33
CA ALA A 585 26.47 22.58 -17.87
C ALA A 585 27.81 23.00 -17.26
N ALA A 586 28.93 22.63 -17.92
CA ALA A 586 30.28 23.09 -17.53
C ALA A 586 30.44 24.62 -17.70
N ALA A 587 29.96 25.19 -18.82
CA ALA A 587 29.96 26.63 -19.05
C ALA A 587 29.09 27.38 -18.02
N ALA A 588 27.91 26.85 -17.71
CA ALA A 588 27.02 27.39 -16.69
C ALA A 588 27.70 27.46 -15.32
N ARG A 589 28.36 26.37 -14.93
CA ARG A 589 29.12 26.26 -13.67
C ARG A 589 30.29 27.25 -13.62
N ALA A 590 31.01 27.38 -14.69
CA ALA A 590 32.11 28.35 -14.81
C ALA A 590 31.64 29.82 -14.70
N ALA A 591 30.38 30.08 -15.04
CA ALA A 591 29.74 31.39 -14.93
C ALA A 591 29.06 31.61 -13.54
N ASP A 592 29.22 30.71 -12.59
CA ASP A 592 28.55 30.70 -11.26
C ASP A 592 27.01 30.71 -11.36
N ASP A 593 26.47 30.12 -12.42
CA ASP A 593 25.02 29.96 -12.65
C ASP A 593 24.73 28.54 -13.16
N PRO A 594 24.89 27.49 -12.29
CA PRO A 594 24.79 26.09 -12.68
C PRO A 594 23.40 25.71 -13.21
N LEU A 595 23.33 24.66 -14.05
CA LEU A 595 22.05 24.09 -14.52
C LEU A 595 21.30 23.33 -13.46
N ASP A 596 21.89 23.16 -12.28
CA ASP A 596 21.30 22.43 -11.16
C ASP A 596 19.88 22.92 -10.85
N THR A 597 18.96 21.99 -10.66
CA THR A 597 17.54 22.32 -10.53
C THR A 597 16.92 21.50 -9.40
N LEU A 598 16.51 22.18 -8.33
CA LEU A 598 15.60 21.64 -7.31
C LEU A 598 14.17 21.94 -7.78
N GLN A 599 13.37 20.92 -8.00
CA GLN A 599 12.01 21.03 -8.47
C GLN A 599 11.03 20.49 -7.46
N GLU A 600 10.06 21.31 -7.07
CA GLU A 600 8.88 20.91 -6.30
C GLU A 600 7.70 20.70 -7.26
N PHE A 601 6.92 19.65 -6.99
CA PHE A 601 5.66 19.40 -7.67
C PHE A 601 4.57 19.11 -6.62
N THR A 602 3.44 19.81 -6.72
CA THR A 602 2.24 19.57 -5.95
C THR A 602 1.12 19.16 -6.91
N ARG A 603 0.54 17.97 -6.68
CA ARG A 603 -0.54 17.49 -7.55
C ARG A 603 -1.86 18.23 -7.28
N GLU A 604 -2.58 18.54 -8.33
CA GLU A 604 -3.94 19.08 -8.28
C GLU A 604 -4.98 17.99 -8.59
N HIS A 605 -4.59 16.99 -9.35
CA HIS A 605 -5.48 15.93 -9.83
C HIS A 605 -4.96 14.54 -9.48
N HIS A 606 -5.87 13.56 -9.43
CA HIS A 606 -5.52 12.14 -9.31
C HIS A 606 -5.37 11.53 -10.71
N THR A 607 -4.63 10.43 -10.80
CA THR A 607 -4.62 9.55 -11.97
C THR A 607 -5.43 8.30 -11.66
N PHE A 608 -5.99 7.64 -12.69
CA PHE A 608 -6.94 6.53 -12.52
C PHE A 608 -6.51 5.27 -13.27
N PRO A 609 -5.49 4.53 -12.77
CA PRO A 609 -5.21 3.20 -13.28
C PRO A 609 -6.43 2.30 -13.12
N ASN A 610 -6.69 1.45 -14.12
CA ASN A 610 -7.86 0.59 -14.16
C ASN A 610 -7.58 -0.69 -14.96
N GLY A 611 -8.44 -1.69 -14.84
CA GLY A 611 -8.29 -2.92 -15.60
C GLY A 611 -9.32 -3.99 -15.23
N CYS A 612 -9.41 -4.99 -16.10
CA CYS A 612 -10.27 -6.15 -15.94
C CYS A 612 -9.42 -7.41 -15.75
N HIS A 613 -9.64 -8.11 -14.67
CA HIS A 613 -9.00 -9.37 -14.33
C HIS A 613 -10.01 -10.51 -14.38
N VAL A 614 -9.61 -11.64 -14.90
CA VAL A 614 -10.43 -12.86 -14.98
C VAL A 614 -9.65 -14.02 -14.39
N ALA A 615 -10.20 -14.62 -13.35
CA ALA A 615 -9.66 -15.81 -12.71
C ALA A 615 -10.42 -17.05 -13.17
N GLU A 616 -9.71 -18.17 -13.35
CA GLU A 616 -10.27 -19.48 -13.59
C GLU A 616 -9.78 -20.42 -12.49
N VAL A 617 -10.71 -21.00 -11.72
CA VAL A 617 -10.41 -21.93 -10.64
C VAL A 617 -10.89 -23.33 -10.95
N GLU A 618 -10.19 -24.33 -10.41
CA GLU A 618 -10.62 -25.72 -10.37
C GLU A 618 -10.72 -26.19 -8.93
N ILE A 619 -11.82 -26.80 -8.55
CA ILE A 619 -12.10 -27.24 -7.17
C ILE A 619 -12.28 -28.76 -7.15
N ASP A 620 -11.64 -29.40 -6.20
CA ASP A 620 -11.89 -30.77 -5.82
C ASP A 620 -13.01 -30.80 -4.76
N PRO A 621 -14.22 -31.28 -5.10
CA PRO A 621 -15.35 -31.24 -4.16
C PRO A 621 -15.21 -32.19 -2.98
N GLU A 622 -14.36 -33.23 -3.09
CA GLU A 622 -14.15 -34.21 -2.01
C GLU A 622 -13.27 -33.59 -0.89
N THR A 623 -12.31 -32.76 -1.26
CA THR A 623 -11.34 -32.15 -0.33
C THR A 623 -11.58 -30.67 -0.08
N GLY A 624 -12.35 -30.01 -0.94
CA GLY A 624 -12.52 -28.54 -0.93
C GLY A 624 -11.30 -27.76 -1.45
N VAL A 625 -10.25 -28.43 -1.93
CA VAL A 625 -9.04 -27.77 -2.45
C VAL A 625 -9.38 -26.97 -3.71
N VAL A 626 -9.00 -25.69 -3.70
CA VAL A 626 -9.16 -24.74 -4.82
C VAL A 626 -7.80 -24.50 -5.46
N ALA A 627 -7.66 -24.81 -6.73
CA ALA A 627 -6.51 -24.44 -7.54
C ALA A 627 -6.84 -23.23 -8.43
N LEU A 628 -6.00 -22.21 -8.42
CA LEU A 628 -6.06 -21.13 -9.39
C LEU A 628 -5.45 -21.66 -10.72
N ALA A 629 -6.32 -22.02 -11.67
CA ALA A 629 -5.90 -22.76 -12.87
C ALA A 629 -5.38 -21.84 -13.98
N ARG A 630 -5.98 -20.65 -14.15
CA ARG A 630 -5.55 -19.61 -15.09
C ARG A 630 -5.88 -18.24 -14.55
N TYR A 631 -5.14 -17.24 -15.01
CA TYR A 631 -5.40 -15.84 -14.67
C TYR A 631 -5.07 -14.94 -15.86
N THR A 632 -6.04 -14.12 -16.25
CA THR A 632 -5.92 -13.14 -17.34
C THR A 632 -6.13 -11.74 -16.79
N ALA A 633 -5.25 -10.79 -17.12
CA ALA A 633 -5.38 -9.40 -16.74
C ALA A 633 -5.18 -8.48 -17.95
N VAL A 634 -6.08 -7.52 -18.11
CA VAL A 634 -5.99 -6.44 -19.11
C VAL A 634 -6.08 -5.11 -18.39
N ASP A 635 -4.95 -4.42 -18.34
CA ASP A 635 -4.78 -3.22 -17.53
C ASP A 635 -4.46 -1.98 -18.36
N ASP A 636 -4.88 -0.82 -17.84
CA ASP A 636 -4.56 0.51 -18.34
C ASP A 636 -3.77 1.30 -17.29
N TYR A 637 -2.49 1.46 -17.53
CA TYR A 637 -1.55 2.26 -16.70
C TYR A 637 -1.10 3.55 -17.38
N GLY A 638 -1.81 3.97 -18.44
CA GLY A 638 -1.39 5.09 -19.26
C GLY A 638 -0.07 4.78 -19.99
N THR A 639 0.80 5.77 -20.05
CA THR A 639 2.16 5.58 -20.56
C THR A 639 2.97 4.76 -19.57
N MET A 640 3.49 3.62 -19.99
CA MET A 640 4.38 2.79 -19.19
C MET A 640 5.84 3.21 -19.40
N ILE A 641 6.50 3.63 -18.33
CA ILE A 641 7.92 4.01 -18.38
C ILE A 641 8.79 2.79 -18.72
N ASN A 642 8.54 1.69 -18.01
CA ASN A 642 9.24 0.42 -18.21
C ASN A 642 8.23 -0.74 -18.11
N PRO A 643 7.78 -1.30 -19.23
CA PRO A 643 6.79 -2.38 -19.26
C PRO A 643 7.22 -3.65 -18.50
N PHE A 644 8.52 -3.95 -18.46
CA PHE A 644 9.04 -5.09 -17.72
C PHE A 644 8.84 -4.94 -16.21
N LEU A 645 9.14 -3.75 -15.65
CA LEU A 645 8.90 -3.44 -14.24
C LEU A 645 7.41 -3.41 -13.90
N VAL A 646 6.58 -2.86 -14.78
CA VAL A 646 5.11 -2.85 -14.63
C VAL A 646 4.59 -4.28 -14.54
N SER A 647 5.00 -5.18 -15.44
CA SER A 647 4.62 -6.60 -15.40
C SER A 647 4.99 -7.25 -14.07
N GLY A 648 6.20 -7.00 -13.55
CA GLY A 648 6.64 -7.50 -12.24
C GLY A 648 5.76 -7.01 -11.09
N GLN A 649 5.33 -5.74 -11.12
CA GLN A 649 4.41 -5.18 -10.13
C GLN A 649 3.03 -5.85 -10.20
N VAL A 650 2.51 -6.10 -11.39
CA VAL A 650 1.20 -6.75 -11.59
C VAL A 650 1.24 -8.21 -11.10
N HIS A 651 2.28 -8.98 -11.44
CA HIS A 651 2.45 -10.37 -10.96
C HIS A 651 2.42 -10.43 -9.42
N GLY A 652 3.24 -9.62 -8.76
CA GLY A 652 3.29 -9.61 -7.29
C GLY A 652 2.00 -9.10 -6.64
N ALA A 653 1.24 -8.24 -7.32
CA ALA A 653 -0.04 -7.75 -6.82
C ALA A 653 -1.16 -8.79 -6.97
N ILE A 654 -1.21 -9.51 -8.09
CA ILE A 654 -2.14 -10.63 -8.30
C ILE A 654 -1.90 -11.72 -7.25
N ALA A 655 -0.64 -12.06 -6.97
CA ALA A 655 -0.30 -13.04 -5.94
C ALA A 655 -0.89 -12.67 -4.57
N GLN A 656 -0.82 -11.40 -4.17
CA GLN A 656 -1.43 -10.95 -2.91
C GLN A 656 -2.96 -10.95 -2.96
N GLY A 657 -3.59 -10.57 -4.07
CA GLY A 657 -5.05 -10.63 -4.22
C GLY A 657 -5.58 -12.06 -4.20
N ALA A 658 -4.90 -12.98 -4.88
CA ALA A 658 -5.23 -14.41 -4.86
C ALA A 658 -4.97 -15.03 -3.47
N GLY A 659 -3.86 -14.68 -2.82
CA GLY A 659 -3.55 -15.11 -1.46
C GLY A 659 -4.65 -14.72 -0.48
N GLN A 660 -5.13 -13.49 -0.53
CA GLN A 660 -6.26 -13.04 0.29
C GLN A 660 -7.53 -13.84 -0.01
N ALA A 661 -7.80 -14.17 -1.28
CA ALA A 661 -9.01 -14.92 -1.65
C ALA A 661 -8.99 -16.39 -1.20
N LEU A 662 -7.82 -17.02 -1.19
CA LEU A 662 -7.70 -18.48 -1.06
C LEU A 662 -7.08 -18.94 0.28
N LEU A 663 -6.16 -18.16 0.88
CA LEU A 663 -5.23 -18.68 1.87
C LEU A 663 -5.11 -17.81 3.13
N GLU A 664 -4.92 -16.51 2.97
CA GLU A 664 -4.47 -15.61 4.04
C GLU A 664 -5.61 -15.22 4.99
N HIS A 665 -5.44 -15.44 6.29
CA HIS A 665 -6.42 -15.05 7.31
C HIS A 665 -5.75 -14.80 8.66
N ALA A 666 -5.83 -13.57 9.17
CA ALA A 666 -5.46 -13.24 10.54
C ALA A 666 -6.64 -13.55 11.47
N ALA A 667 -6.69 -14.77 11.96
CA ALA A 667 -7.76 -15.26 12.82
C ALA A 667 -7.46 -14.99 14.30
N TYR A 668 -8.46 -14.52 15.04
CA TYR A 668 -8.41 -14.28 16.47
C TYR A 668 -9.37 -15.21 17.21
N ASP A 669 -8.93 -15.71 18.36
CA ASP A 669 -9.82 -16.36 19.32
C ASP A 669 -10.74 -15.31 19.95
N SER A 670 -12.05 -15.55 19.91
CA SER A 670 -13.04 -14.56 20.34
C SER A 670 -13.13 -14.39 21.87
N GLU A 671 -12.67 -15.36 22.64
CA GLU A 671 -12.74 -15.32 24.12
C GLU A 671 -11.47 -14.68 24.70
N SER A 672 -10.31 -15.15 24.26
CA SER A 672 -9.01 -14.69 24.78
C SER A 672 -8.42 -13.50 24.06
N GLY A 673 -8.86 -13.22 22.82
CA GLY A 673 -8.26 -12.21 21.94
C GLY A 673 -6.87 -12.60 21.40
N GLN A 674 -6.47 -13.87 21.54
CA GLN A 674 -5.20 -14.36 21.00
C GLN A 674 -5.25 -14.44 19.48
N LEU A 675 -4.15 -14.04 18.80
CA LEU A 675 -3.96 -14.28 17.39
C LEU A 675 -3.62 -15.77 17.18
N ILE A 676 -4.51 -16.50 16.50
CA ILE A 676 -4.32 -17.92 16.24
C ILE A 676 -3.30 -18.15 15.14
N ALA A 677 -3.29 -17.29 14.11
CA ALA A 677 -2.39 -17.36 12.95
C ALA A 677 -1.13 -16.50 13.19
N GLY A 678 -0.24 -16.94 14.05
CA GLY A 678 0.94 -16.18 14.51
C GLY A 678 2.28 -16.56 13.86
N SER A 679 2.28 -17.41 12.83
CA SER A 679 3.50 -17.85 12.12
C SER A 679 3.18 -18.28 10.69
N PHE A 680 4.20 -18.49 9.85
CA PHE A 680 4.00 -19.06 8.51
C PHE A 680 3.57 -20.53 8.49
N MET A 681 3.48 -21.18 9.65
CA MET A 681 2.87 -22.51 9.78
C MET A 681 1.34 -22.41 9.79
N ASP A 682 0.80 -21.32 10.36
CA ASP A 682 -0.63 -21.12 10.61
C ASP A 682 -1.22 -20.09 9.63
N TYR A 683 -0.43 -19.09 9.24
CA TYR A 683 -0.78 -18.08 8.25
C TYR A 683 -0.23 -18.48 6.88
N CYS A 684 -1.10 -19.00 6.04
CA CYS A 684 -0.73 -19.48 4.71
C CYS A 684 -0.54 -18.33 3.73
N MET A 685 0.70 -18.03 3.37
CA MET A 685 0.99 -17.16 2.23
C MET A 685 1.04 -17.97 0.93
N PRO A 686 0.63 -17.38 -0.21
CA PRO A 686 0.73 -18.04 -1.51
C PRO A 686 2.19 -18.36 -1.86
N ARG A 687 2.42 -19.54 -2.36
CA ARG A 687 3.71 -20.03 -2.86
C ARG A 687 3.72 -20.03 -4.38
N ALA A 688 4.88 -20.22 -4.99
CA ALA A 688 5.01 -20.19 -6.44
C ALA A 688 4.20 -21.30 -7.15
N ASP A 689 4.00 -22.43 -6.50
CA ASP A 689 3.21 -23.56 -7.01
C ASP A 689 1.69 -23.43 -6.80
N ASP A 690 1.26 -22.48 -5.97
CA ASP A 690 -0.17 -22.13 -5.81
C ASP A 690 -0.69 -21.25 -6.96
N LEU A 691 0.20 -20.73 -7.81
CA LEU A 691 -0.12 -19.71 -8.81
C LEU A 691 0.25 -20.17 -10.22
N PRO A 692 -0.65 -20.02 -11.23
CA PRO A 692 -0.32 -20.28 -12.61
C PRO A 692 0.55 -19.17 -13.20
N SER A 693 1.02 -19.35 -14.43
CA SER A 693 1.47 -18.23 -15.25
C SER A 693 0.31 -17.30 -15.56
N PHE A 694 0.55 -15.98 -15.50
CA PHE A 694 -0.48 -14.98 -15.75
C PHE A 694 -0.40 -14.48 -17.19
N ASP A 695 -1.57 -14.41 -17.86
CA ASP A 695 -1.73 -13.81 -19.19
C ASP A 695 -1.97 -12.30 -19.01
N LEU A 696 -0.94 -11.48 -19.19
CA LEU A 696 -1.00 -10.03 -19.02
C LEU A 696 -1.06 -9.29 -20.36
N SER A 697 -1.99 -8.35 -20.47
CA SER A 697 -2.11 -7.43 -21.60
C SER A 697 -2.30 -5.99 -21.10
N PHE A 698 -1.77 -5.01 -21.84
CA PHE A 698 -1.83 -3.62 -21.45
C PHE A 698 -2.49 -2.76 -22.53
N GLN A 699 -3.48 -1.96 -22.14
CA GLN A 699 -4.10 -0.93 -22.99
C GLN A 699 -3.72 0.43 -22.42
N GLY A 700 -2.68 1.05 -22.98
CA GLY A 700 -2.14 2.30 -22.45
C GLY A 700 -2.92 3.51 -22.94
N ILE A 701 -3.98 3.93 -22.24
CA ILE A 701 -4.67 5.20 -22.47
C ILE A 701 -4.00 6.29 -21.63
N PRO A 702 -3.23 7.22 -22.22
CA PRO A 702 -2.50 8.22 -21.48
C PRO A 702 -3.41 9.04 -20.56
N CYS A 703 -2.93 9.27 -19.33
CA CYS A 703 -3.54 10.24 -18.42
C CYS A 703 -3.41 11.65 -18.99
N THR A 704 -4.45 12.47 -18.87
CA THR A 704 -4.46 13.84 -19.40
C THR A 704 -4.01 14.88 -18.38
N THR A 705 -3.80 14.50 -17.12
CA THR A 705 -3.52 15.40 -16.00
C THR A 705 -2.03 15.48 -15.64
N ASN A 706 -1.15 14.78 -16.38
CA ASN A 706 0.30 14.92 -16.26
C ASN A 706 1.01 14.77 -17.59
N PRO A 707 2.19 15.42 -17.76
CA PRO A 707 2.87 15.52 -19.06
C PRO A 707 3.41 14.18 -19.60
N LEU A 708 3.64 13.20 -18.73
CA LEU A 708 4.12 11.88 -19.13
C LEU A 708 2.97 10.92 -19.49
N GLY A 709 1.73 11.27 -19.18
CA GLY A 709 0.56 10.40 -19.42
C GLY A 709 0.53 9.14 -18.55
N VAL A 710 1.29 9.08 -17.45
CA VAL A 710 1.39 7.91 -16.56
C VAL A 710 0.21 7.85 -15.59
N LYS A 711 -0.20 6.62 -15.16
CA LYS A 711 -1.29 6.43 -14.20
C LYS A 711 -0.88 5.76 -12.89
N GLY A 712 0.22 5.04 -12.84
CA GLY A 712 0.64 4.22 -11.70
C GLY A 712 0.09 2.78 -11.76
N SER A 713 0.88 1.80 -11.30
CA SER A 713 0.55 0.36 -11.48
C SER A 713 0.64 -0.47 -10.20
N GLY A 714 1.20 0.10 -9.13
CA GLY A 714 1.70 -0.69 -7.99
C GLY A 714 0.66 -1.51 -7.22
N GLU A 715 -0.65 -1.22 -7.31
CA GLU A 715 -1.68 -1.82 -6.44
C GLU A 715 -2.78 -2.58 -7.21
N ALA A 716 -2.84 -2.43 -8.51
CA ALA A 716 -3.92 -2.89 -9.38
C ALA A 716 -4.30 -4.37 -9.18
N GLY A 717 -3.33 -5.27 -9.29
CA GLY A 717 -3.59 -6.71 -9.18
C GLY A 717 -4.11 -7.14 -7.81
N ALA A 718 -3.73 -6.46 -6.73
CA ALA A 718 -4.25 -6.75 -5.40
C ALA A 718 -5.73 -6.31 -5.26
N ILE A 719 -6.11 -5.22 -5.93
CA ILE A 719 -7.48 -4.69 -5.91
C ILE A 719 -8.43 -5.61 -6.70
N ALA A 720 -8.04 -6.03 -7.92
CA ALA A 720 -8.87 -6.88 -8.78
C ALA A 720 -8.78 -8.37 -8.43
N GLY A 721 -7.62 -8.83 -7.95
CA GLY A 721 -7.35 -10.26 -7.74
C GLY A 721 -8.28 -10.89 -6.72
N PHE A 722 -8.53 -10.22 -5.62
CA PHE A 722 -9.43 -10.74 -4.58
C PHE A 722 -10.85 -10.99 -5.12
N PRO A 723 -11.58 -9.99 -5.67
CA PRO A 723 -12.92 -10.24 -6.20
C PRO A 723 -12.95 -11.19 -7.41
N ALA A 724 -11.95 -11.17 -8.29
CA ALA A 724 -11.91 -12.07 -9.45
C ALA A 724 -11.87 -13.54 -9.02
N VAL A 725 -10.98 -13.87 -8.08
CA VAL A 725 -10.85 -15.24 -7.55
C VAL A 725 -12.09 -15.64 -6.74
N ALA A 726 -12.61 -14.75 -5.88
CA ALA A 726 -13.80 -15.02 -5.10
C ALA A 726 -15.04 -15.27 -5.97
N ASN A 727 -15.22 -14.49 -7.05
CA ASN A 727 -16.29 -14.71 -8.03
C ASN A 727 -16.12 -16.02 -8.81
N ALA A 728 -14.87 -16.40 -9.14
CA ALA A 728 -14.59 -17.69 -9.80
C ALA A 728 -14.94 -18.89 -8.91
N VAL A 729 -14.62 -18.82 -7.61
CA VAL A 729 -15.00 -19.85 -6.63
C VAL A 729 -16.52 -19.95 -6.53
N LEU A 730 -17.25 -18.84 -6.46
CA LEU A 730 -18.71 -18.84 -6.40
C LEU A 730 -19.36 -19.35 -7.69
N ASP A 731 -18.77 -19.05 -8.84
CA ASP A 731 -19.23 -19.61 -10.12
C ASP A 731 -19.09 -21.15 -10.15
N ALA A 732 -17.95 -21.67 -9.68
CA ALA A 732 -17.72 -23.10 -9.54
C ALA A 732 -18.69 -23.77 -8.56
N LEU A 733 -19.02 -23.11 -7.44
CA LEU A 733 -19.88 -23.65 -6.39
C LEU A 733 -21.38 -23.46 -6.64
N ARG A 734 -21.75 -22.76 -7.73
CA ARG A 734 -23.16 -22.52 -8.11
C ARG A 734 -24.03 -23.79 -8.16
N PRO A 735 -23.58 -24.93 -8.71
CA PRO A 735 -24.37 -26.17 -8.73
C PRO A 735 -24.74 -26.69 -7.34
N TYR A 736 -24.01 -26.27 -6.29
CA TYR A 736 -24.26 -26.62 -4.90
C TYR A 736 -25.14 -25.61 -4.16
N GLY A 737 -25.67 -24.59 -4.86
CA GLY A 737 -26.52 -23.58 -4.26
C GLY A 737 -25.77 -22.59 -3.34
N VAL A 738 -24.46 -22.46 -3.53
CA VAL A 738 -23.63 -21.52 -2.75
C VAL A 738 -23.66 -20.14 -3.45
N ASP A 739 -24.12 -19.15 -2.72
CA ASP A 739 -24.24 -17.75 -3.17
C ASP A 739 -23.38 -16.77 -2.36
N ARG A 740 -22.83 -17.23 -1.23
CA ARG A 740 -22.02 -16.42 -0.33
C ARG A 740 -20.71 -17.11 0.05
N LEU A 741 -19.65 -16.34 0.09
CA LEU A 741 -18.31 -16.73 0.55
C LEU A 741 -17.79 -15.65 1.50
N ASP A 742 -17.65 -15.97 2.77
CA ASP A 742 -17.06 -15.12 3.81
C ASP A 742 -15.66 -15.63 4.16
N GLY A 743 -14.67 -14.76 4.05
CA GLY A 743 -13.28 -15.09 4.29
C GLY A 743 -12.62 -15.82 3.13
N PRO A 744 -11.40 -16.38 3.34
CA PRO A 744 -10.70 -17.08 2.29
C PRO A 744 -11.39 -18.41 1.96
N ALA A 745 -11.33 -18.78 0.68
CA ALA A 745 -11.82 -20.05 0.17
C ALA A 745 -10.84 -21.20 0.51
N THR A 746 -10.56 -21.39 1.80
CA THR A 746 -9.74 -22.50 2.27
C THR A 746 -10.41 -23.83 1.97
N PRO A 747 -9.66 -24.94 1.89
CA PRO A 747 -10.25 -26.28 1.66
C PRO A 747 -11.38 -26.59 2.64
N GLU A 748 -11.22 -26.29 3.91
CA GLU A 748 -12.26 -26.49 4.93
C GLU A 748 -13.50 -25.64 4.65
N THR A 749 -13.32 -24.35 4.34
CA THR A 749 -14.44 -23.44 4.04
C THR A 749 -15.23 -23.94 2.84
N VAL A 750 -14.57 -24.28 1.77
CA VAL A 750 -15.20 -24.75 0.52
C VAL A 750 -15.88 -26.11 0.73
N TRP A 751 -15.22 -27.04 1.40
CA TRP A 751 -15.80 -28.35 1.72
C TRP A 751 -17.09 -28.21 2.55
N ARG A 752 -17.08 -27.36 3.57
CA ARG A 752 -18.27 -27.11 4.40
C ARG A 752 -19.42 -26.49 3.59
N LEU A 753 -19.14 -25.57 2.69
CA LEU A 753 -20.13 -24.94 1.83
C LEU A 753 -20.80 -25.95 0.88
N ILE A 754 -20.02 -26.87 0.30
CA ILE A 754 -20.54 -27.94 -0.56
C ILE A 754 -21.44 -28.89 0.23
N HIS A 755 -21.00 -29.34 1.42
CA HIS A 755 -21.70 -30.40 2.16
C HIS A 755 -22.87 -29.90 3.01
N LYS A 756 -22.84 -28.64 3.48
CA LYS A 756 -23.96 -28.03 4.22
C LYS A 756 -25.25 -27.96 3.38
N ASN A 757 -25.11 -27.67 2.10
CA ASN A 757 -26.25 -27.55 1.18
C ASN A 757 -26.68 -28.89 0.56
N SER A 758 -25.86 -29.94 0.66
CA SER A 758 -26.20 -31.29 0.16
C SER A 758 -26.96 -32.16 1.16
N GLY A 759 -27.33 -31.65 2.33
CA GLY A 759 -28.14 -32.37 3.34
C GLY A 759 -27.39 -33.49 4.04
N ALA A 760 -26.08 -33.56 3.93
CA ALA A 760 -25.22 -34.53 4.63
C ALA A 760 -24.55 -33.84 5.83
N ALA A 761 -25.35 -33.28 6.75
CA ALA A 761 -24.86 -32.75 8.00
C ALA A 761 -25.57 -33.49 9.16
N GLU A 762 -24.94 -34.53 9.67
CA GLU A 762 -25.07 -34.98 11.06
C GLU A 762 -23.73 -34.86 11.76
#